data_4800176a85b035b6ca3d033b057a5e4b
#
_entry.id   4800176a85b035b6ca3d033b057a5e4b
#
_cell.length_a   1.000
_cell.length_b   1.000
_cell.length_c   1.000
_cell.angle_alpha   90.00
_cell.angle_beta   90.00
_cell.angle_gamma   90.00
#
_symmetry.space_group_name_H-M   'P 1'
#
loop_
_entity.id
_entity.type
_entity.pdbx_description
1 polymer ?
#
loop_
_entity_poly.entity_id
_entity_poly.type
_entity_poly.pdbx_seq_one_letter_code
_entity_poly.pdbx_strand_id
1 'polypeptide(L)'
;MKDHLKVTALILALLTVISLFAGCNKNKEDDTGMPAFIFKPEYNEVKIDSEDFWIRGFVASSDAIYLWANVAEGEREFKYYDYDANGNAIEQSYMGSTYVCRLFRADKDGKNLEMLPNFGINTDYINEDAEERGVSMSNFFVTDDGKPGMIRFEDVTIYDLPEGFDPKNDQKWNYDSTNTTTYYYEVFDETGKTVVSKEVGKLVNGEGDAVSIFAIDGDDNKYTGNWNSDISVYNPDMSQKIATIKSENNLNGFIRLSNGKVAVSVWGENGFEVRTVELAAGKLGDKLPFSQDMYNTMTGNGDYLLYNRTSSGITGFKADGTVEEVANWIDSDLDADNMAYVASLENGDFICIGENYGEGSHTIELIKLVKTPYDPNTKREVITVACMGLDYRTKQRVIEFNKKNTEYRMRLVDYSQYNTGDDNTAGVTKLNTEIIAGHIPDIFVINPQMPITQYSGKGVLEDLTPYMERDFGKDAFVEDFYKTLRDDKGRLYEIYPNFYIKTAVGLEKVVGDGSSWTFTDMKNAMGKLRDGASVLFNRYNRERAVREFVYNGMGSFVDWESGKCSFDSPEFIDILNFVKTFKTGDEMQSSGAYDEKYVEEYTRINNGDQLLMEETFYDVNEFRGETYYRLNDTPSFVGYPGTGSRFFSGWSGGYALSSKSKYKDVAWDFIKEILTEEYQTENRWDGLPTNKAVFEALITEAKTPAYIDPAESGDPEADRPVEESGTRENVNTSNAAEDMEPAEAVDEGMRYSEYNKGSVNEKGWKEDPKTYTWMSDPDSKEGGWSVPVFAMTDAEEQTLRNLMKNITAFERSDTSLQSIVDEEMQAFFNGQKTAEEAAKMIQSRATIYVNEQK
;
A
#
# COMPACT_ATOMS: atom_id res chain seq x y z
N MET A 1 -39.06 -25.78 27.07
CA MET A 1 -38.46 -26.16 25.78
C MET A 1 -37.56 -25.06 25.19
N LYS A 2 -37.91 -23.77 25.26
CA LYS A 2 -37.05 -22.67 24.78
C LYS A 2 -35.75 -22.43 25.62
N ASP A 3 -35.83 -22.69 26.94
CA ASP A 3 -34.67 -22.49 27.82
C ASP A 3 -33.66 -23.66 27.74
N HIS A 4 -34.11 -24.86 27.45
CA HIS A 4 -33.20 -25.99 27.19
C HIS A 4 -32.43 -25.84 25.88
N LEU A 5 -33.02 -25.22 24.84
CA LEU A 5 -32.33 -24.93 23.57
C LEU A 5 -31.20 -23.86 23.73
N LYS A 6 -31.44 -22.86 24.59
CA LYS A 6 -30.41 -21.82 24.87
C LYS A 6 -29.25 -22.37 25.67
N VAL A 7 -29.50 -23.22 26.65
CA VAL A 7 -28.47 -23.90 27.43
C VAL A 7 -27.67 -24.89 26.57
N THR A 8 -28.36 -25.61 25.67
CA THR A 8 -27.69 -26.53 24.74
C THR A 8 -26.86 -25.80 23.70
N ALA A 9 -27.32 -24.63 23.20
CA ALA A 9 -26.55 -23.78 22.30
C ALA A 9 -25.32 -23.17 23.00
N LEU A 10 -25.45 -22.75 24.26
CA LEU A 10 -24.33 -22.23 25.04
C LEU A 10 -23.29 -23.32 25.36
N ILE A 11 -23.75 -24.55 25.64
CA ILE A 11 -22.84 -25.69 25.86
C ILE A 11 -22.18 -26.15 24.55
N LEU A 12 -22.85 -26.09 23.40
CA LEU A 12 -22.23 -26.35 22.09
C LEU A 12 -21.23 -25.26 21.74
N ALA A 13 -21.53 -23.98 21.99
CA ALA A 13 -20.59 -22.89 21.78
C ALA A 13 -19.38 -23.04 22.72
N LEU A 14 -19.56 -23.42 23.98
CA LEU A 14 -18.43 -23.69 24.88
C LEU A 14 -17.62 -24.93 24.45
N LEU A 15 -18.25 -25.97 23.92
CA LEU A 15 -17.57 -27.17 23.43
C LEU A 15 -16.84 -26.92 22.10
N THR A 16 -17.35 -26.07 21.23
CA THR A 16 -16.60 -25.60 20.02
C THR A 16 -15.42 -24.71 20.38
N VAL A 17 -15.54 -23.85 21.36
CA VAL A 17 -14.40 -23.07 21.89
C VAL A 17 -13.35 -23.97 22.53
N ILE A 18 -13.78 -25.02 23.27
CA ILE A 18 -12.86 -26.01 23.88
C ILE A 18 -12.18 -26.90 22.80
N SER A 19 -12.87 -27.23 21.71
CA SER A 19 -12.27 -28.01 20.61
C SER A 19 -11.32 -27.22 19.75
N LEU A 20 -11.47 -25.89 19.66
CA LEU A 20 -10.48 -24.99 19.03
C LEU A 20 -9.18 -24.88 19.86
N PHE A 21 -9.24 -25.12 21.18
CA PHE A 21 -8.06 -25.16 22.05
C PHE A 21 -7.36 -26.52 22.10
N ALA A 22 -7.95 -27.59 21.57
CA ALA A 22 -7.36 -28.94 21.60
C ALA A 22 -6.51 -29.28 20.36
N GLY A 23 -6.44 -28.39 19.37
CA GLY A 23 -5.68 -28.57 18.12
C GLY A 23 -4.27 -27.95 18.11
N CYS A 24 -3.88 -27.17 19.11
CA CYS A 24 -2.49 -26.74 19.24
C CYS A 24 -1.65 -27.93 19.75
N ASN A 25 -1.02 -28.59 18.82
CA ASN A 25 0.07 -29.53 19.12
C ASN A 25 1.16 -28.73 19.85
N LYS A 26 1.31 -28.97 21.15
CA LYS A 26 2.41 -28.40 21.92
C LYS A 26 3.72 -28.98 21.41
N ASN A 27 4.27 -28.40 20.35
CA ASN A 27 5.71 -28.33 20.28
C ASN A 27 6.13 -27.59 21.57
N LYS A 28 7.04 -28.14 22.33
CA LYS A 28 7.54 -27.52 23.55
C LYS A 28 8.08 -26.13 23.17
N GLU A 29 7.20 -25.12 23.26
CA GLU A 29 7.63 -23.74 23.41
C GLU A 29 8.45 -23.74 24.70
N ASP A 30 9.70 -23.29 24.61
CA ASP A 30 10.40 -22.90 25.81
C ASP A 30 9.70 -21.66 26.39
N ASP A 31 9.98 -21.28 27.62
CA ASP A 31 9.37 -20.13 28.29
C ASP A 31 9.64 -18.80 27.55
N THR A 32 10.37 -18.79 26.43
CA THR A 32 10.71 -17.61 25.61
C THR A 32 9.74 -17.40 24.44
N GLY A 33 8.88 -18.36 24.13
CA GLY A 33 7.99 -18.35 22.98
C GLY A 33 8.69 -18.46 21.61
N MET A 34 10.01 -18.74 21.60
CA MET A 34 10.75 -18.93 20.36
C MET A 34 10.44 -20.29 19.72
N PRO A 35 10.46 -20.39 18.38
CA PRO A 35 10.22 -21.64 17.67
C PRO A 35 11.34 -22.67 17.96
N ALA A 36 11.05 -23.97 17.80
CA ALA A 36 12.04 -25.04 17.99
C ALA A 36 13.21 -24.96 17.00
N PHE A 37 13.01 -24.32 15.86
CA PHE A 37 14.00 -24.13 14.80
C PHE A 37 13.92 -22.69 14.29
N ILE A 38 15.08 -22.18 13.88
CA ILE A 38 15.21 -20.93 13.13
C ILE A 38 15.97 -21.22 11.83
N PHE A 39 15.87 -20.31 10.87
CA PHE A 39 16.64 -20.39 9.64
C PHE A 39 17.80 -19.41 9.72
N LYS A 40 19.04 -19.93 9.65
CA LYS A 40 20.24 -19.09 9.62
C LYS A 40 20.60 -18.76 8.18
N PRO A 41 20.71 -17.47 7.82
CA PRO A 41 21.11 -17.07 6.50
C PRO A 41 22.62 -17.28 6.29
N GLU A 42 22.96 -17.87 5.15
CA GLU A 42 24.31 -17.91 4.59
C GLU A 42 24.30 -17.06 3.31
N TYR A 43 24.94 -15.89 3.35
CA TYR A 43 24.97 -14.94 2.26
C TYR A 43 26.08 -15.28 1.27
N ASN A 44 25.76 -15.37 0.00
CA ASN A 44 26.71 -15.52 -1.08
C ASN A 44 26.50 -14.34 -2.04
N GLU A 45 27.38 -13.36 -1.97
CA GLU A 45 27.41 -12.27 -2.94
C GLU A 45 27.69 -12.85 -4.33
N VAL A 46 26.86 -12.49 -5.30
CA VAL A 46 26.98 -12.91 -6.68
C VAL A 46 26.97 -11.68 -7.59
N LYS A 47 27.64 -11.80 -8.73
CA LYS A 47 27.79 -10.68 -9.64
C LYS A 47 27.21 -11.00 -10.99
N ILE A 48 26.40 -10.08 -11.50
CA ILE A 48 26.00 -10.02 -12.91
C ILE A 48 26.80 -8.86 -13.53
N ASP A 49 27.50 -9.13 -14.64
CA ASP A 49 28.33 -8.12 -15.31
C ASP A 49 27.46 -7.15 -16.14
N SER A 50 26.58 -6.44 -15.48
CA SER A 50 25.77 -5.35 -16.04
C SER A 50 25.29 -4.47 -14.90
N GLU A 51 25.22 -3.18 -15.10
CA GLU A 51 24.62 -2.25 -14.15
C GLU A 51 23.09 -2.19 -14.25
N ASP A 52 22.55 -2.68 -15.36
CA ASP A 52 21.10 -2.67 -15.65
C ASP A 52 20.64 -4.08 -16.05
N PHE A 53 19.97 -4.74 -15.09
CA PHE A 53 19.38 -6.05 -15.27
C PHE A 53 18.15 -6.25 -14.39
N TRP A 54 17.26 -7.15 -14.78
CA TRP A 54 16.09 -7.54 -13.97
C TRP A 54 15.98 -9.06 -13.92
N ILE A 55 15.97 -9.59 -12.69
CA ILE A 55 15.69 -11.03 -12.48
C ILE A 55 14.20 -11.29 -12.76
N ARG A 56 13.92 -12.32 -13.54
CA ARG A 56 12.59 -12.68 -14.01
C ARG A 56 12.13 -14.06 -13.58
N GLY A 57 13.04 -14.90 -13.11
CA GLY A 57 12.70 -16.23 -12.66
C GLY A 57 13.85 -16.91 -11.92
N PHE A 58 13.47 -17.80 -10.99
CA PHE A 58 14.37 -18.50 -10.10
C PHE A 58 13.80 -19.88 -9.78
N VAL A 59 14.63 -20.92 -9.94
CA VAL A 59 14.27 -22.29 -9.62
C VAL A 59 15.47 -23.05 -9.08
N ALA A 60 15.23 -24.03 -8.21
CA ALA A 60 16.26 -24.91 -7.66
C ALA A 60 16.02 -26.36 -8.09
N SER A 61 17.10 -27.06 -8.40
CA SER A 61 17.15 -28.51 -8.55
C SER A 61 17.89 -29.14 -7.36
N SER A 62 18.03 -30.49 -7.36
CA SER A 62 18.86 -31.21 -6.38
C SER A 62 20.34 -30.78 -6.38
N ASP A 63 20.87 -30.35 -7.53
CA ASP A 63 22.29 -30.13 -7.77
C ASP A 63 22.68 -28.70 -8.10
N ALA A 64 21.75 -27.89 -8.55
CA ALA A 64 22.00 -26.54 -9.03
C ALA A 64 20.80 -25.61 -8.81
N ILE A 65 21.12 -24.34 -8.86
CA ILE A 65 20.16 -23.25 -8.84
C ILE A 65 20.25 -22.54 -10.19
N TYR A 66 19.10 -22.19 -10.73
CA TYR A 66 19.03 -21.46 -12.00
C TYR A 66 18.24 -20.17 -11.80
N LEU A 67 18.73 -19.11 -12.41
CA LEU A 67 18.00 -17.86 -12.55
C LEU A 67 18.08 -17.37 -14.00
N TRP A 68 17.03 -16.68 -14.42
CA TRP A 68 17.08 -15.95 -15.67
C TRP A 68 16.80 -14.48 -15.44
N ALA A 69 17.49 -13.64 -16.21
CA ALA A 69 17.40 -12.20 -16.12
C ALA A 69 17.41 -11.57 -17.51
N ASN A 70 16.73 -10.43 -17.65
CA ASN A 70 16.95 -9.52 -18.75
C ASN A 70 18.16 -8.65 -18.41
N VAL A 71 19.18 -8.67 -19.24
CA VAL A 71 20.46 -7.97 -19.03
C VAL A 71 20.65 -6.96 -20.15
N ALA A 72 20.97 -5.73 -19.80
CA ALA A 72 21.31 -4.70 -20.79
C ALA A 72 22.68 -5.03 -21.43
N GLU A 73 22.70 -5.24 -22.76
CA GLU A 73 23.92 -5.60 -23.50
C GLU A 73 24.23 -4.68 -24.67
N GLY A 74 23.57 -3.54 -24.76
CA GLY A 74 23.80 -2.60 -25.83
C GLY A 74 22.85 -1.43 -25.77
N GLU A 75 23.00 -0.52 -26.71
CA GLU A 75 22.11 0.61 -26.88
C GLU A 75 21.69 0.71 -28.33
N ARG A 76 20.48 1.17 -28.58
CA ARG A 76 20.03 1.53 -29.92
C ARG A 76 19.21 2.80 -29.91
N GLU A 77 19.11 3.42 -31.07
CA GLU A 77 18.22 4.55 -31.29
C GLU A 77 16.77 4.02 -31.42
N PHE A 78 15.90 4.49 -30.53
CA PHE A 78 14.46 4.28 -30.61
C PHE A 78 13.82 5.52 -31.21
N LYS A 79 13.00 5.34 -32.24
CA LYS A 79 12.28 6.41 -32.91
C LYS A 79 10.81 6.33 -32.57
N TYR A 80 10.20 7.48 -32.35
CA TYR A 80 8.76 7.63 -32.14
C TYR A 80 8.28 8.93 -32.78
N TYR A 81 6.97 9.04 -32.98
CA TYR A 81 6.37 10.26 -33.51
C TYR A 81 5.68 10.99 -32.37
N ASP A 82 6.05 12.26 -32.20
CA ASP A 82 5.36 13.24 -31.40
C ASP A 82 4.55 14.16 -32.30
N TYR A 83 3.60 14.91 -31.78
CA TYR A 83 2.76 15.78 -32.58
C TYR A 83 2.91 17.24 -32.13
N ASP A 84 3.13 18.14 -33.11
CA ASP A 84 3.17 19.57 -32.82
C ASP A 84 1.78 20.12 -32.48
N ALA A 85 1.71 21.39 -32.03
CA ALA A 85 0.45 22.05 -31.68
C ALA A 85 -0.58 22.13 -32.83
N ASN A 86 -0.15 21.84 -34.06
CA ASN A 86 -1.00 21.81 -35.25
C ASN A 86 -1.38 20.37 -35.67
N GLY A 87 -0.93 19.36 -34.91
CA GLY A 87 -1.18 17.96 -35.19
C GLY A 87 -0.25 17.37 -36.27
N ASN A 88 0.88 18.01 -36.60
CA ASN A 88 1.85 17.43 -37.53
C ASN A 88 2.81 16.51 -36.76
N ALA A 89 3.08 15.34 -37.32
CA ALA A 89 4.03 14.40 -36.72
C ALA A 89 5.46 14.90 -36.80
N ILE A 90 6.14 14.91 -35.66
CA ILE A 90 7.57 15.20 -35.53
C ILE A 90 8.27 13.91 -35.12
N GLU A 91 9.19 13.42 -35.96
CA GLU A 91 10.01 12.26 -35.61
C GLU A 91 11.00 12.64 -34.50
N GLN A 92 10.90 11.96 -33.37
CA GLN A 92 11.78 12.06 -32.22
C GLN A 92 12.59 10.78 -32.08
N SER A 93 13.75 10.86 -31.43
CA SER A 93 14.51 9.66 -31.10
C SER A 93 15.24 9.82 -29.77
N TYR A 94 15.48 8.69 -29.12
CA TYR A 94 16.33 8.61 -27.93
C TYR A 94 17.19 7.35 -27.98
N MET A 95 18.36 7.41 -27.36
CA MET A 95 19.18 6.21 -27.14
C MET A 95 18.66 5.48 -25.92
N GLY A 96 18.36 4.20 -26.07
CA GLY A 96 17.88 3.33 -25.00
C GLY A 96 18.60 2.00 -24.98
N SER A 97 18.67 1.36 -23.82
CA SER A 97 19.29 0.04 -23.66
C SER A 97 18.54 -1.05 -24.43
N THR A 98 19.26 -2.00 -24.95
CA THR A 98 18.76 -3.23 -25.54
C THR A 98 18.98 -4.38 -24.56
N TYR A 99 17.99 -5.25 -24.43
CA TYR A 99 18.00 -6.32 -23.42
C TYR A 99 18.06 -7.71 -24.04
N VAL A 100 18.92 -8.53 -23.44
CA VAL A 100 19.03 -9.96 -23.79
C VAL A 100 18.64 -10.77 -22.56
N CYS A 101 17.72 -11.71 -22.75
CA CYS A 101 17.44 -12.70 -21.72
C CYS A 101 18.64 -13.63 -21.57
N ARG A 102 19.18 -13.70 -20.36
CA ARG A 102 20.32 -14.56 -19.98
C ARG A 102 19.92 -15.56 -18.92
N LEU A 103 20.52 -16.74 -18.99
CA LEU A 103 20.34 -17.82 -18.04
C LEU A 103 21.64 -18.00 -17.25
N PHE A 104 21.52 -18.10 -15.93
CA PHE A 104 22.63 -18.28 -15.01
C PHE A 104 22.43 -19.54 -14.19
N ARG A 105 23.55 -20.15 -13.77
CA ARG A 105 23.60 -21.33 -12.92
C ARG A 105 24.53 -21.09 -11.74
N ALA A 106 24.08 -21.43 -10.54
CA ALA A 106 24.90 -21.54 -9.34
C ALA A 106 24.91 -23.00 -8.82
N ASP A 107 25.84 -23.33 -7.93
CA ASP A 107 25.73 -24.59 -7.20
C ASP A 107 24.56 -24.56 -6.18
N LYS A 108 24.22 -25.74 -5.63
CA LYS A 108 23.07 -25.86 -4.70
C LYS A 108 23.22 -25.07 -3.39
N ASP A 109 24.41 -24.59 -3.09
CA ASP A 109 24.69 -23.77 -1.91
C ASP A 109 24.65 -22.27 -2.25
N GLY A 110 24.29 -21.91 -3.48
CA GLY A 110 24.18 -20.51 -3.94
C GLY A 110 25.53 -19.86 -4.26
N LYS A 111 26.56 -20.66 -4.52
CA LYS A 111 27.90 -20.18 -4.88
C LYS A 111 28.17 -20.37 -6.35
N ASN A 112 29.22 -19.68 -6.85
CA ASN A 112 29.72 -19.85 -8.20
C ASN A 112 28.64 -19.59 -9.28
N LEU A 113 27.96 -18.45 -9.17
CA LEU A 113 27.00 -18.04 -10.21
C LEU A 113 27.76 -17.74 -11.51
N GLU A 114 27.38 -18.44 -12.57
CA GLU A 114 27.97 -18.28 -13.90
C GLU A 114 26.86 -18.15 -14.95
N MET A 115 27.06 -17.26 -15.91
CA MET A 115 26.19 -17.13 -17.08
C MET A 115 26.41 -18.32 -18.01
N LEU A 116 25.32 -18.94 -18.48
CA LEU A 116 25.38 -20.04 -19.43
C LEU A 116 25.68 -19.52 -20.83
N PRO A 117 26.83 -19.88 -21.43
CA PRO A 117 27.39 -19.18 -22.60
C PRO A 117 26.59 -19.38 -23.89
N ASN A 118 25.76 -20.43 -23.97
CA ASN A 118 25.03 -20.75 -25.20
C ASN A 118 23.53 -20.36 -25.10
N PHE A 119 23.15 -19.64 -24.04
CA PHE A 119 21.80 -19.09 -23.90
C PHE A 119 21.82 -17.59 -24.10
N GLY A 120 20.93 -17.10 -24.97
CA GLY A 120 20.69 -15.68 -25.17
C GLY A 120 19.52 -15.47 -26.11
N ILE A 121 18.47 -14.82 -25.63
CA ILE A 121 17.27 -14.48 -26.39
C ILE A 121 17.12 -12.98 -26.38
N ASN A 122 17.15 -12.37 -27.57
CA ASN A 122 16.85 -10.95 -27.69
C ASN A 122 15.37 -10.74 -27.39
N THR A 123 15.07 -9.89 -26.41
CA THR A 123 13.71 -9.55 -25.95
C THR A 123 13.26 -8.17 -26.44
N ASP A 124 14.07 -7.49 -27.24
CA ASP A 124 13.69 -6.20 -27.81
C ASP A 124 12.46 -6.34 -28.70
N TYR A 125 11.51 -5.45 -28.44
CA TYR A 125 10.33 -5.36 -29.28
C TYR A 125 10.68 -4.71 -30.62
N ILE A 126 10.37 -5.41 -31.72
CA ILE A 126 10.53 -4.90 -33.08
C ILE A 126 9.19 -4.28 -33.49
N ASN A 127 9.26 -2.99 -33.83
CA ASN A 127 8.11 -2.22 -34.26
C ASN A 127 8.43 -1.61 -35.63
N GLU A 128 8.14 -2.32 -36.67
CA GLU A 128 8.21 -1.86 -38.06
C GLU A 128 6.80 -1.49 -38.58
N ASP A 129 6.73 -0.76 -39.66
CA ASP A 129 5.44 -0.27 -40.18
C ASP A 129 4.44 -1.42 -40.40
N ALA A 130 4.84 -2.48 -41.07
CA ALA A 130 3.97 -3.61 -41.41
C ALA A 130 4.02 -4.77 -40.40
N GLU A 131 4.99 -4.81 -39.49
CA GLU A 131 5.21 -5.96 -38.61
C GLU A 131 5.66 -5.50 -37.24
N GLU A 132 4.99 -6.04 -36.21
CA GLU A 132 5.45 -5.99 -34.83
C GLU A 132 5.82 -7.39 -34.37
N ARG A 133 6.92 -7.51 -33.63
CA ARG A 133 7.36 -8.79 -33.09
C ARG A 133 7.94 -8.62 -31.70
N GLY A 134 7.49 -9.48 -30.78
CA GLY A 134 8.02 -9.59 -29.42
C GLY A 134 8.32 -11.04 -29.06
N VAL A 135 9.33 -11.24 -28.22
CA VAL A 135 9.65 -12.54 -27.62
C VAL A 135 9.66 -12.38 -26.12
N SER A 136 8.93 -13.26 -25.44
CA SER A 136 8.86 -13.28 -23.99
C SER A 136 8.94 -14.70 -23.45
N MET A 137 9.23 -14.81 -22.15
CA MET A 137 9.36 -16.08 -21.44
C MET A 137 8.49 -16.08 -20.21
N SER A 138 7.99 -17.26 -19.85
CA SER A 138 7.20 -17.49 -18.64
C SER A 138 7.43 -18.90 -18.10
N ASN A 139 6.84 -19.21 -16.94
CA ASN A 139 6.81 -20.55 -16.37
C ASN A 139 8.20 -21.21 -16.32
N PHE A 140 9.14 -20.59 -15.62
CA PHE A 140 10.47 -21.13 -15.43
C PHE A 140 10.41 -22.36 -14.50
N PHE A 141 11.00 -23.46 -14.91
CA PHE A 141 10.94 -24.74 -14.20
C PHE A 141 12.24 -25.52 -14.30
N VAL A 142 12.32 -26.61 -13.54
CA VAL A 142 13.39 -27.63 -13.63
C VAL A 142 12.73 -28.97 -13.95
N THR A 143 13.31 -29.71 -14.87
CA THR A 143 12.92 -31.10 -15.19
C THR A 143 13.41 -32.06 -14.10
N ASP A 144 12.87 -33.28 -14.04
CA ASP A 144 13.28 -34.29 -13.04
C ASP A 144 14.77 -34.72 -13.18
N ASP A 145 15.38 -34.55 -14.37
CA ASP A 145 16.82 -34.74 -14.59
C ASP A 145 17.67 -33.49 -14.33
N GLY A 146 17.08 -32.46 -13.69
CA GLY A 146 17.79 -31.28 -13.17
C GLY A 146 18.07 -30.18 -14.19
N LYS A 147 17.52 -30.25 -15.39
CA LYS A 147 17.73 -29.26 -16.44
C LYS A 147 16.75 -28.09 -16.34
N PRO A 148 17.19 -26.85 -16.57
CA PRO A 148 16.31 -25.70 -16.60
C PRO A 148 15.46 -25.70 -17.90
N GLY A 149 14.23 -25.22 -17.78
CA GLY A 149 13.34 -25.02 -18.92
C GLY A 149 12.36 -23.87 -18.70
N MET A 150 11.73 -23.43 -19.76
CA MET A 150 10.75 -22.35 -19.74
C MET A 150 9.73 -22.48 -20.87
N ILE A 151 8.64 -21.77 -20.75
CA ILE A 151 7.72 -21.52 -21.84
C ILE A 151 8.14 -20.21 -22.50
N ARG A 152 8.63 -20.28 -23.73
CA ARG A 152 8.92 -19.11 -24.57
C ARG A 152 7.73 -18.86 -25.49
N PHE A 153 7.36 -17.62 -25.69
CA PHE A 153 6.35 -17.28 -26.68
C PHE A 153 6.79 -16.14 -27.59
N GLU A 154 6.33 -16.19 -28.80
CA GLU A 154 6.57 -15.20 -29.84
C GLU A 154 5.23 -14.59 -30.26
N ASP A 155 5.13 -13.29 -30.14
CA ASP A 155 4.03 -12.49 -30.63
C ASP A 155 4.43 -11.83 -31.94
N VAL A 156 3.63 -12.03 -32.96
CA VAL A 156 3.81 -11.39 -34.27
C VAL A 156 2.50 -10.78 -34.73
N THR A 157 2.49 -9.46 -34.92
CA THR A 157 1.37 -8.75 -35.52
C THR A 157 1.75 -8.25 -36.89
N ILE A 158 0.99 -8.64 -37.90
CA ILE A 158 1.17 -8.22 -39.30
C ILE A 158 -0.01 -7.33 -39.66
N TYR A 159 0.28 -6.13 -40.14
CA TYR A 159 -0.71 -5.14 -40.59
C TYR A 159 -0.89 -5.20 -42.11
N ASP A 160 -2.14 -5.14 -42.59
CA ASP A 160 -2.49 -5.05 -43.99
C ASP A 160 -2.49 -3.60 -44.48
N LEU A 161 -1.27 -3.07 -44.62
CA LEU A 161 -1.05 -1.67 -44.97
C LEU A 161 -1.22 -1.43 -46.47
N PRO A 162 -1.83 -0.30 -46.90
CA PRO A 162 -1.96 0.04 -48.32
C PRO A 162 -0.60 0.39 -48.94
N GLU A 163 -0.50 0.23 -50.25
CA GLU A 163 0.68 0.67 -51.03
C GLU A 163 0.88 2.18 -50.86
N GLY A 164 2.05 2.58 -50.32
CA GLY A 164 2.41 3.95 -50.06
C GLY A 164 1.98 4.46 -48.66
N PHE A 165 1.71 3.54 -47.74
CA PHE A 165 1.52 3.93 -46.30
C PHE A 165 2.68 4.81 -45.82
N ASP A 166 2.33 5.89 -45.12
CA ASP A 166 3.30 6.83 -44.56
C ASP A 166 2.96 7.04 -43.07
N PRO A 167 3.79 6.52 -42.14
CA PRO A 167 3.52 6.59 -40.69
C PRO A 167 3.46 8.01 -40.15
N LYS A 168 3.90 9.04 -40.92
CA LYS A 168 3.79 10.45 -40.55
C LYS A 168 2.37 10.99 -40.72
N ASN A 169 1.60 10.40 -41.61
CA ASN A 169 0.28 10.89 -41.98
C ASN A 169 -0.86 9.95 -41.60
N ASP A 170 -0.55 8.71 -41.21
CA ASP A 170 -1.54 7.70 -40.88
C ASP A 170 -0.97 6.71 -39.85
N GLN A 171 -1.85 6.05 -39.13
CA GLN A 171 -1.50 5.14 -38.05
C GLN A 171 -1.82 3.71 -38.45
N LYS A 172 -0.83 2.79 -38.34
CA LYS A 172 -0.99 1.40 -38.75
C LYS A 172 -2.15 0.66 -38.06
N TRP A 173 -2.49 1.02 -36.82
CA TRP A 173 -3.63 0.41 -36.11
C TRP A 173 -5.02 0.82 -36.65
N ASN A 174 -5.09 1.72 -37.63
CA ASN A 174 -6.33 1.99 -38.39
C ASN A 174 -6.61 0.93 -39.44
N TYR A 175 -5.69 -0.04 -39.66
CA TYR A 175 -5.78 -1.07 -40.65
C TYR A 175 -5.98 -2.46 -40.03
N ASP A 176 -6.52 -3.36 -40.80
CA ASP A 176 -6.67 -4.76 -40.40
C ASP A 176 -5.31 -5.38 -40.08
N SER A 177 -5.27 -6.21 -39.06
CA SER A 177 -4.05 -6.90 -38.67
C SER A 177 -4.32 -8.36 -38.30
N THR A 178 -3.29 -9.17 -38.39
CA THR A 178 -3.30 -10.54 -37.88
C THR A 178 -2.27 -10.66 -36.78
N ASN A 179 -2.73 -10.88 -35.55
CA ASN A 179 -1.87 -11.19 -34.41
C ASN A 179 -1.72 -12.72 -34.27
N THR A 180 -0.51 -13.20 -34.12
CA THR A 180 -0.18 -14.60 -33.87
C THR A 180 0.75 -14.75 -32.70
N THR A 181 0.31 -15.45 -31.64
CA THR A 181 1.16 -15.83 -30.50
C THR A 181 1.47 -17.33 -30.61
N THR A 182 2.73 -17.71 -30.61
CA THR A 182 3.16 -19.10 -30.62
C THR A 182 3.94 -19.44 -29.37
N TYR A 183 3.54 -20.51 -28.68
CA TYR A 183 4.14 -20.97 -27.43
C TYR A 183 5.04 -22.18 -27.64
N TYR A 184 6.24 -22.14 -27.03
CA TYR A 184 7.23 -23.22 -27.12
C TYR A 184 7.62 -23.69 -25.72
N TYR A 185 7.58 -25.00 -25.50
CA TYR A 185 8.23 -25.67 -24.37
C TYR A 185 9.70 -25.87 -24.71
N GLU A 186 10.60 -25.29 -23.94
CA GLU A 186 12.04 -25.37 -24.17
C GLU A 186 12.78 -25.85 -22.93
N VAL A 187 13.78 -26.71 -23.13
CA VAL A 187 14.69 -27.23 -22.10
C VAL A 187 16.12 -27.02 -22.56
N PHE A 188 16.99 -26.67 -21.63
CA PHE A 188 18.39 -26.31 -21.89
C PHE A 188 19.33 -27.27 -21.17
N ASP A 189 20.51 -27.52 -21.73
CA ASP A 189 21.59 -28.25 -21.04
C ASP A 189 22.37 -27.31 -20.09
N GLU A 190 23.40 -27.88 -19.42
CA GLU A 190 24.25 -27.14 -18.48
C GLU A 190 25.06 -26.01 -19.12
N THR A 191 25.13 -25.91 -20.43
CA THR A 191 25.78 -24.83 -21.17
C THR A 191 24.80 -23.77 -21.65
N GLY A 192 23.50 -23.98 -21.45
CA GLY A 192 22.41 -23.11 -21.94
C GLY A 192 21.98 -23.39 -23.35
N LYS A 193 22.46 -24.46 -23.99
CA LYS A 193 22.02 -24.88 -25.35
C LYS A 193 20.66 -25.54 -25.27
N THR A 194 19.73 -25.14 -26.14
CA THR A 194 18.41 -25.76 -26.25
C THR A 194 18.56 -27.24 -26.70
N VAL A 195 18.07 -28.15 -25.85
CA VAL A 195 18.06 -29.61 -26.12
C VAL A 195 16.66 -30.12 -26.46
N VAL A 196 15.61 -29.39 -26.04
CA VAL A 196 14.23 -29.63 -26.43
C VAL A 196 13.59 -28.29 -26.81
N SER A 197 12.90 -28.27 -27.96
CA SER A 197 11.99 -27.17 -28.33
C SER A 197 10.76 -27.77 -29.01
N LYS A 198 9.59 -27.53 -28.47
CA LYS A 198 8.30 -28.07 -28.95
C LYS A 198 7.24 -26.96 -28.92
N GLU A 199 6.53 -26.79 -30.04
CA GLU A 199 5.33 -25.96 -30.07
C GLU A 199 4.25 -26.62 -29.21
N VAL A 200 3.69 -25.86 -28.24
CA VAL A 200 2.70 -26.35 -27.28
C VAL A 200 1.40 -25.57 -27.29
N GLY A 201 1.34 -24.51 -28.05
CA GLY A 201 0.14 -23.69 -28.19
C GLY A 201 0.31 -22.60 -29.25
N LYS A 202 -0.81 -22.17 -29.80
CA LYS A 202 -0.85 -21.10 -30.79
C LYS A 202 -2.18 -20.36 -30.74
N LEU A 203 -2.11 -19.05 -30.73
CA LEU A 203 -3.25 -18.15 -30.88
C LEU A 203 -3.17 -17.41 -32.21
N VAL A 204 -4.30 -17.23 -32.85
CA VAL A 204 -4.45 -16.34 -34.02
C VAL A 204 -5.64 -15.43 -33.76
N ASN A 205 -5.38 -14.13 -33.70
CA ASN A 205 -6.38 -13.10 -33.29
C ASN A 205 -7.10 -13.45 -31.98
N GLY A 206 -6.37 -14.03 -31.01
CA GLY A 206 -6.89 -14.41 -29.71
C GLY A 206 -7.62 -15.77 -29.66
N GLU A 207 -7.80 -16.45 -30.79
CA GLU A 207 -8.41 -17.78 -30.86
C GLU A 207 -7.35 -18.89 -30.96
N GLY A 208 -7.51 -19.95 -30.16
CA GLY A 208 -6.61 -21.09 -30.16
C GLY A 208 -6.18 -21.55 -28.77
N ASP A 209 -5.07 -22.27 -28.70
CA ASP A 209 -4.51 -22.83 -27.46
C ASP A 209 -3.45 -21.88 -26.88
N ALA A 210 -3.79 -21.16 -25.81
CA ALA A 210 -2.85 -20.36 -25.03
C ALA A 210 -2.19 -21.19 -23.92
N VAL A 211 -0.94 -20.82 -23.56
CA VAL A 211 -0.21 -21.41 -22.43
C VAL A 211 0.19 -20.30 -21.45
N SER A 212 -0.64 -20.08 -20.44
CA SER A 212 -0.38 -19.07 -19.40
C SER A 212 0.19 -19.69 -18.13
N ILE A 213 -0.15 -20.95 -17.85
CA ILE A 213 0.29 -21.70 -16.67
C ILE A 213 0.81 -23.07 -17.06
N PHE A 214 1.83 -23.55 -16.34
CA PHE A 214 2.55 -24.78 -16.66
C PHE A 214 2.99 -25.53 -15.39
N ALA A 215 2.98 -26.86 -15.41
CA ALA A 215 3.58 -27.72 -14.38
C ALA A 215 3.98 -29.07 -14.94
N ILE A 216 4.81 -29.79 -14.18
CA ILE A 216 5.25 -31.17 -14.47
C ILE A 216 4.87 -32.05 -13.27
N ASP A 217 4.24 -33.22 -13.50
CA ASP A 217 3.95 -34.17 -12.42
C ASP A 217 5.13 -35.13 -12.12
N GLY A 218 4.94 -36.01 -11.16
CA GLY A 218 5.95 -37.00 -10.77
C GLY A 218 6.21 -38.10 -11.80
N ASP A 219 5.36 -38.26 -12.81
CA ASP A 219 5.51 -39.18 -13.91
C ASP A 219 6.04 -38.47 -15.19
N ASP A 220 6.50 -37.22 -15.04
CA ASP A 220 7.02 -36.33 -16.06
C ASP A 220 5.97 -35.90 -17.12
N ASN A 221 4.68 -36.06 -16.87
CA ASN A 221 3.66 -35.48 -17.73
C ASN A 221 3.62 -33.94 -17.57
N LYS A 222 3.37 -33.25 -18.71
CA LYS A 222 3.34 -31.77 -18.74
C LYS A 222 1.90 -31.27 -18.79
N TYR A 223 1.59 -30.34 -17.95
CA TYR A 223 0.28 -29.70 -17.81
C TYR A 223 0.38 -28.26 -18.31
N THR A 224 -0.46 -27.91 -19.27
CA THR A 224 -0.60 -26.53 -19.74
C THR A 224 -2.02 -26.06 -19.51
N GLY A 225 -2.20 -24.79 -19.26
CA GLY A 225 -3.51 -24.17 -19.10
C GLY A 225 -3.49 -22.70 -19.44
N ASN A 226 -4.68 -22.16 -19.60
CA ASN A 226 -4.91 -20.72 -19.70
C ASN A 226 -5.92 -20.28 -18.63
N TRP A 227 -6.13 -19.00 -18.52
CA TRP A 227 -7.09 -18.42 -17.55
C TRP A 227 -8.55 -18.87 -17.80
N ASN A 228 -8.84 -19.50 -18.94
CA ASN A 228 -10.19 -19.83 -19.41
C ASN A 228 -10.64 -21.28 -19.14
N SER A 229 -10.09 -21.98 -18.15
CA SER A 229 -10.62 -23.25 -17.64
C SER A 229 -10.21 -24.57 -18.32
N ASP A 230 -9.44 -24.59 -19.40
CA ASP A 230 -9.02 -25.85 -20.03
C ASP A 230 -7.59 -26.24 -19.65
N ILE A 231 -7.41 -27.47 -19.13
CA ILE A 231 -6.11 -28.06 -18.80
C ILE A 231 -5.77 -29.08 -19.86
N SER A 232 -4.70 -28.88 -20.61
CA SER A 232 -4.15 -29.86 -21.55
C SER A 232 -3.00 -30.64 -20.90
N VAL A 233 -3.02 -31.95 -20.98
CA VAL A 233 -1.97 -32.80 -20.42
C VAL A 233 -1.27 -33.55 -21.56
N TYR A 234 0.05 -33.48 -21.55
CA TYR A 234 0.92 -34.10 -22.51
C TYR A 234 1.77 -35.19 -21.86
N ASN A 235 2.11 -36.22 -22.67
CA ASN A 235 3.05 -37.25 -22.27
C ASN A 235 4.48 -36.67 -22.04
N PRO A 236 5.40 -37.45 -21.44
CA PRO A 236 6.72 -36.94 -21.05
C PRO A 236 7.53 -36.28 -22.15
N ASP A 237 7.49 -36.75 -23.36
CA ASP A 237 8.24 -36.21 -24.50
C ASP A 237 7.46 -35.14 -25.32
N MET A 238 6.32 -34.71 -24.79
CA MET A 238 5.43 -33.70 -25.42
C MET A 238 5.00 -34.06 -26.84
N SER A 239 5.04 -35.35 -27.21
CA SER A 239 4.66 -35.80 -28.59
C SER A 239 3.16 -35.97 -28.73
N GLN A 240 2.42 -36.15 -27.62
CA GLN A 240 0.99 -36.43 -27.63
C GLN A 240 0.28 -35.74 -26.48
N LYS A 241 -0.82 -35.07 -26.79
CA LYS A 241 -1.80 -34.62 -25.80
C LYS A 241 -2.60 -35.85 -25.34
N ILE A 242 -2.44 -36.24 -24.07
CA ILE A 242 -3.04 -37.48 -23.54
C ILE A 242 -4.36 -37.20 -22.81
N ALA A 243 -4.63 -35.96 -22.41
CA ALA A 243 -5.91 -35.57 -21.80
C ALA A 243 -6.21 -34.08 -22.01
N THR A 244 -7.51 -33.75 -21.97
CA THR A 244 -8.02 -32.42 -21.79
C THR A 244 -9.00 -32.47 -20.61
N ILE A 245 -8.76 -31.66 -19.57
CA ILE A 245 -9.55 -31.62 -18.37
C ILE A 245 -10.17 -30.22 -18.28
N LYS A 246 -11.49 -30.17 -18.10
CA LYS A 246 -12.21 -28.90 -17.96
C LYS A 246 -12.44 -28.56 -16.51
N SER A 247 -12.23 -27.31 -16.17
CA SER A 247 -12.63 -26.70 -14.92
C SER A 247 -13.95 -25.96 -15.12
N GLU A 248 -14.78 -25.90 -14.09
CA GLU A 248 -15.98 -25.08 -14.09
C GLU A 248 -15.64 -23.60 -13.76
N ASN A 249 -14.45 -23.37 -13.21
CA ASN A 249 -13.93 -22.08 -12.76
C ASN A 249 -12.65 -21.72 -13.47
N ASN A 250 -12.34 -20.44 -13.51
CA ASN A 250 -11.09 -19.93 -14.08
C ASN A 250 -9.87 -20.47 -13.31
N LEU A 251 -8.84 -20.83 -14.05
CA LEU A 251 -7.58 -21.30 -13.47
C LEU A 251 -6.75 -20.09 -13.03
N ASN A 252 -6.05 -20.23 -11.91
CA ASN A 252 -5.12 -19.22 -11.42
C ASN A 252 -3.65 -19.66 -11.56
N GLY A 253 -3.32 -20.93 -11.28
CA GLY A 253 -1.96 -21.42 -11.38
C GLY A 253 -1.87 -22.90 -11.06
N PHE A 254 -0.76 -23.53 -11.49
CA PHE A 254 -0.42 -24.91 -11.14
C PHE A 254 0.73 -24.96 -10.15
N ILE A 255 0.75 -26.01 -9.34
CA ILE A 255 1.89 -26.40 -8.52
C ILE A 255 2.05 -27.92 -8.47
N ARG A 256 3.30 -28.41 -8.55
CA ARG A 256 3.62 -29.79 -8.22
C ARG A 256 3.65 -29.92 -6.70
N LEU A 257 2.85 -30.82 -6.16
CA LEU A 257 2.87 -31.18 -4.75
C LEU A 257 4.04 -32.11 -4.42
N SER A 258 4.46 -32.17 -3.16
CA SER A 258 5.55 -33.08 -2.71
C SER A 258 5.27 -34.57 -3.00
N ASN A 259 4.01 -34.96 -3.14
CA ASN A 259 3.62 -36.32 -3.52
C ASN A 259 3.63 -36.59 -5.03
N GLY A 260 4.15 -35.67 -5.84
CA GLY A 260 4.26 -35.78 -7.29
C GLY A 260 3.00 -35.43 -8.07
N LYS A 261 1.82 -35.23 -7.43
CA LYS A 261 0.63 -34.78 -8.15
C LYS A 261 0.73 -33.30 -8.50
N VAL A 262 0.04 -32.91 -9.57
CA VAL A 262 -0.20 -31.50 -9.88
C VAL A 262 -1.50 -31.07 -9.20
N ALA A 263 -1.45 -29.91 -8.53
CA ALA A 263 -2.62 -29.20 -8.06
C ALA A 263 -2.81 -27.92 -8.86
N VAL A 264 -4.06 -27.47 -8.92
CA VAL A 264 -4.47 -26.22 -9.59
C VAL A 264 -5.25 -25.36 -8.58
N SER A 265 -4.94 -24.07 -8.55
CA SER A 265 -5.79 -23.07 -7.90
C SER A 265 -6.83 -22.59 -8.90
N VAL A 266 -8.09 -22.59 -8.48
CA VAL A 266 -9.24 -22.13 -9.26
C VAL A 266 -9.99 -21.06 -8.50
N TRP A 267 -10.63 -20.13 -9.20
CA TRP A 267 -11.42 -19.07 -8.59
C TRP A 267 -12.82 -19.60 -8.23
N GLY A 268 -13.06 -19.89 -6.95
CA GLY A 268 -14.34 -20.39 -6.43
C GLY A 268 -15.25 -19.25 -5.93
N GLU A 269 -16.45 -19.60 -5.45
CA GLU A 269 -17.44 -18.63 -4.95
C GLU A 269 -16.94 -17.78 -3.76
N ASN A 270 -16.07 -18.35 -2.92
CA ASN A 270 -15.57 -17.72 -1.70
C ASN A 270 -14.04 -17.51 -1.73
N GLY A 271 -13.46 -17.29 -2.91
CA GLY A 271 -12.03 -17.13 -3.12
C GLY A 271 -11.35 -18.34 -3.76
N PHE A 272 -10.04 -18.45 -3.62
CA PHE A 272 -9.29 -19.52 -4.26
C PHE A 272 -9.60 -20.89 -3.66
N GLU A 273 -9.75 -21.91 -4.53
CA GLU A 273 -9.83 -23.31 -4.18
C GLU A 273 -8.67 -24.07 -4.82
N VAL A 274 -7.95 -24.85 -4.01
CA VAL A 274 -6.88 -25.71 -4.50
C VAL A 274 -7.40 -27.12 -4.70
N ARG A 275 -7.25 -27.67 -5.90
CA ARG A 275 -7.73 -29.01 -6.26
C ARG A 275 -6.61 -29.81 -6.93
N THR A 276 -6.52 -31.11 -6.65
CA THR A 276 -5.60 -31.97 -7.41
C THR A 276 -6.13 -32.20 -8.83
N VAL A 277 -5.23 -32.40 -9.79
CA VAL A 277 -5.61 -32.84 -11.12
C VAL A 277 -5.55 -34.36 -11.17
N GLU A 278 -6.72 -35.01 -11.29
CA GLU A 278 -6.84 -36.48 -11.30
C GLU A 278 -6.82 -36.96 -12.78
N LEU A 279 -5.60 -37.10 -13.33
CA LEU A 279 -5.37 -37.44 -14.74
C LEU A 279 -6.12 -38.71 -15.17
N ALA A 280 -6.04 -39.80 -14.38
CA ALA A 280 -6.70 -41.06 -14.71
C ALA A 280 -8.24 -40.96 -14.75
N ALA A 281 -8.81 -40.02 -14.01
CA ALA A 281 -10.25 -39.76 -13.97
C ALA A 281 -10.68 -38.68 -14.97
N GLY A 282 -9.75 -37.96 -15.59
CA GLY A 282 -10.00 -36.88 -16.55
C GLY A 282 -10.76 -35.68 -15.91
N LYS A 283 -10.56 -35.41 -14.65
CA LYS A 283 -11.27 -34.35 -13.92
C LYS A 283 -10.42 -33.74 -12.79
N LEU A 284 -10.89 -32.62 -12.24
CA LEU A 284 -10.37 -32.09 -10.98
C LEU A 284 -10.85 -32.97 -9.81
N GLY A 285 -9.97 -33.18 -8.86
CA GLY A 285 -10.23 -33.86 -7.60
C GLY A 285 -11.02 -32.99 -6.62
N ASP A 286 -11.22 -33.52 -5.41
CA ASP A 286 -11.84 -32.78 -4.33
C ASP A 286 -10.99 -31.58 -3.91
N LYS A 287 -11.65 -30.55 -3.36
CA LYS A 287 -10.97 -29.40 -2.78
C LYS A 287 -10.02 -29.85 -1.67
N LEU A 288 -8.80 -29.40 -1.70
CA LEU A 288 -7.87 -29.56 -0.58
C LEU A 288 -8.34 -28.71 0.62
N PRO A 289 -8.03 -29.13 1.86
CA PRO A 289 -8.56 -28.48 3.06
C PRO A 289 -7.89 -27.14 3.39
N PHE A 290 -7.38 -26.45 2.41
CA PHE A 290 -6.82 -25.11 2.48
C PHE A 290 -7.12 -24.32 1.20
N SER A 291 -7.05 -23.00 1.31
CA SER A 291 -7.26 -22.06 0.20
C SER A 291 -5.97 -21.30 -0.02
N GLN A 292 -5.50 -21.23 -1.28
CA GLN A 292 -4.27 -20.54 -1.63
C GLN A 292 -4.31 -20.12 -3.12
N ASP A 293 -3.87 -18.90 -3.42
CA ASP A 293 -3.41 -18.57 -4.77
C ASP A 293 -2.08 -19.29 -5.04
N MET A 294 -1.65 -19.37 -6.29
CA MET A 294 -0.38 -20.00 -6.64
C MET A 294 0.77 -19.01 -6.78
N TYR A 295 0.53 -17.76 -6.41
CA TYR A 295 1.57 -16.75 -6.38
C TYR A 295 2.49 -17.00 -5.16
N ASN A 296 3.79 -17.01 -5.35
CA ASN A 296 4.78 -17.29 -4.30
C ASN A 296 4.70 -18.70 -3.66
N THR A 297 4.05 -19.67 -4.31
CA THR A 297 4.04 -21.07 -3.85
C THR A 297 5.26 -21.83 -4.32
N MET A 298 5.67 -22.81 -3.51
CA MET A 298 6.78 -23.72 -3.76
C MET A 298 6.34 -25.14 -3.50
N THR A 299 6.92 -26.10 -4.22
CA THR A 299 6.75 -27.53 -3.92
C THR A 299 7.16 -27.81 -2.50
N GLY A 300 6.34 -28.51 -1.74
CA GLY A 300 6.65 -28.91 -0.36
C GLY A 300 7.67 -30.03 -0.30
N ASN A 301 8.09 -30.35 0.93
CA ASN A 301 8.89 -31.54 1.20
C ASN A 301 8.49 -32.15 2.56
N GLY A 302 8.87 -33.40 2.80
CA GLY A 302 8.50 -34.12 4.02
C GLY A 302 6.97 -34.23 4.16
N ASP A 303 6.43 -33.72 5.27
CA ASP A 303 5.00 -33.75 5.58
C ASP A 303 4.18 -32.64 4.88
N TYR A 304 4.84 -31.66 4.28
CA TYR A 304 4.16 -30.53 3.62
C TYR A 304 3.94 -30.80 2.14
N LEU A 305 2.70 -30.61 1.67
CA LEU A 305 2.34 -30.73 0.25
C LEU A 305 2.93 -29.57 -0.56
N LEU A 306 2.84 -28.35 -0.01
CA LEU A 306 3.37 -27.14 -0.61
C LEU A 306 3.80 -26.16 0.49
N TYR A 307 4.61 -25.18 0.11
CA TYR A 307 4.92 -24.00 0.90
C TYR A 307 4.39 -22.73 0.20
N ASN A 308 4.12 -21.70 0.99
CA ASN A 308 3.86 -20.37 0.49
C ASN A 308 4.73 -19.34 1.20
N ARG A 309 5.39 -18.47 0.43
CA ARG A 309 6.09 -17.31 0.95
C ARG A 309 5.07 -16.22 1.29
N THR A 310 5.12 -15.72 2.50
CA THR A 310 4.31 -14.60 2.99
C THR A 310 5.23 -13.43 3.38
N SER A 311 4.63 -12.29 3.70
CA SER A 311 5.37 -11.12 4.23
C SER A 311 6.05 -11.42 5.58
N SER A 312 5.50 -12.34 6.38
CA SER A 312 6.03 -12.71 7.70
C SER A 312 6.98 -13.89 7.68
N GLY A 313 6.91 -14.76 6.65
CA GLY A 313 7.71 -16.00 6.65
C GLY A 313 7.34 -16.97 5.54
N ILE A 314 7.54 -18.24 5.82
CA ILE A 314 7.13 -19.36 4.97
C ILE A 314 6.10 -20.19 5.72
N THR A 315 4.94 -20.35 5.10
CA THR A 315 3.85 -21.19 5.61
C THR A 315 3.85 -22.53 4.89
N GLY A 316 3.71 -23.63 5.62
CA GLY A 316 3.63 -24.99 5.11
C GLY A 316 2.20 -25.56 5.24
N PHE A 317 1.76 -26.28 4.21
CA PHE A 317 0.42 -26.86 4.11
C PHE A 317 0.50 -28.37 4.04
N LYS A 318 -0.15 -29.06 5.00
CA LYS A 318 -0.19 -30.53 5.09
C LYS A 318 -1.45 -31.12 4.45
N ALA A 319 -1.42 -32.39 4.14
CA ALA A 319 -2.53 -33.10 3.50
C ALA A 319 -3.80 -33.17 4.36
N ASP A 320 -3.68 -33.09 5.67
CA ASP A 320 -4.79 -33.10 6.62
C ASP A 320 -5.43 -31.73 6.85
N GLY A 321 -4.94 -30.68 6.16
CA GLY A 321 -5.38 -29.32 6.31
C GLY A 321 -4.63 -28.50 7.37
N THR A 322 -3.68 -29.08 8.05
CA THR A 322 -2.82 -28.37 9.00
C THR A 322 -2.00 -27.31 8.25
N VAL A 323 -2.07 -26.08 8.71
CA VAL A 323 -1.27 -24.94 8.22
C VAL A 323 -0.32 -24.52 9.33
N GLU A 324 0.96 -24.46 9.04
CA GLU A 324 2.00 -24.14 10.03
C GLU A 324 2.97 -23.08 9.48
N GLU A 325 3.36 -22.14 10.33
CA GLU A 325 4.50 -21.28 10.05
C GLU A 325 5.78 -22.12 10.14
N VAL A 326 6.48 -22.29 9.02
CA VAL A 326 7.70 -23.09 8.90
C VAL A 326 8.94 -22.26 9.21
N ALA A 327 8.96 -21.02 8.71
CA ALA A 327 10.01 -20.04 8.92
C ALA A 327 9.40 -18.67 9.17
N ASN A 328 9.94 -17.94 10.13
CA ASN A 328 9.64 -16.52 10.35
C ASN A 328 10.88 -15.71 9.99
N TRP A 329 10.74 -14.70 9.15
CA TRP A 329 11.85 -13.88 8.66
C TRP A 329 12.57 -13.17 9.80
N ILE A 330 11.81 -12.57 10.71
CA ILE A 330 12.35 -11.79 11.83
C ILE A 330 13.03 -12.69 12.86
N ASP A 331 12.46 -13.85 13.15
CA ASP A 331 13.08 -14.84 14.03
C ASP A 331 14.39 -15.37 13.46
N SER A 332 14.59 -15.23 12.16
CA SER A 332 15.79 -15.59 11.43
C SER A 332 16.72 -14.38 11.13
N ASP A 333 16.40 -13.19 11.63
CA ASP A 333 17.10 -11.93 11.38
C ASP A 333 17.19 -11.57 9.88
N LEU A 334 16.13 -11.88 9.13
CA LEU A 334 16.03 -11.67 7.69
C LEU A 334 15.07 -10.56 7.34
N ASP A 335 15.42 -9.80 6.30
CA ASP A 335 14.53 -8.86 5.65
C ASP A 335 13.89 -9.48 4.42
N ALA A 336 12.59 -9.72 4.51
CA ALA A 336 11.82 -10.31 3.41
C ALA A 336 11.58 -9.36 2.24
N ASP A 337 11.65 -8.05 2.46
CA ASP A 337 11.33 -7.08 1.41
C ASP A 337 12.43 -7.00 0.35
N ASN A 338 13.65 -7.33 0.75
CA ASN A 338 14.79 -7.45 -0.16
C ASN A 338 14.91 -8.85 -0.80
N MET A 339 14.00 -9.79 -0.48
CA MET A 339 14.02 -11.13 -1.08
C MET A 339 13.01 -11.22 -2.23
N ALA A 340 13.52 -11.26 -3.46
CA ALA A 340 12.68 -11.31 -4.66
C ALA A 340 12.06 -12.70 -4.88
N TYR A 341 12.84 -13.76 -4.75
CA TYR A 341 12.44 -15.15 -5.02
C TYR A 341 12.91 -16.09 -3.93
N VAL A 342 12.11 -17.14 -3.68
CA VAL A 342 12.44 -18.22 -2.72
C VAL A 342 12.17 -19.56 -3.37
N ALA A 343 13.06 -20.52 -3.15
CA ALA A 343 12.87 -21.92 -3.56
C ALA A 343 13.14 -22.86 -2.37
N SER A 344 12.36 -23.94 -2.29
CA SER A 344 12.58 -25.01 -1.29
C SER A 344 13.66 -25.97 -1.75
N LEU A 345 14.50 -26.46 -0.82
CA LEU A 345 15.52 -27.46 -1.07
C LEU A 345 15.10 -28.80 -0.44
N GLU A 346 15.56 -29.92 -1.01
CA GLU A 346 15.17 -31.28 -0.58
C GLU A 346 15.46 -31.59 0.90
N ASN A 347 16.48 -30.98 1.46
CA ASN A 347 16.86 -31.16 2.86
C ASN A 347 16.05 -30.34 3.87
N GLY A 348 15.06 -29.59 3.40
CA GLY A 348 14.22 -28.72 4.23
C GLY A 348 14.79 -27.32 4.48
N ASP A 349 15.92 -27.00 3.85
CA ASP A 349 16.42 -25.64 3.74
C ASP A 349 15.65 -24.87 2.64
N PHE A 350 15.89 -23.56 2.58
CA PHE A 350 15.41 -22.73 1.48
C PHE A 350 16.59 -21.96 0.88
N ILE A 351 16.41 -21.47 -0.33
CA ILE A 351 17.32 -20.52 -0.95
C ILE A 351 16.54 -19.40 -1.56
N CYS A 352 17.05 -18.18 -1.44
CA CYS A 352 16.38 -16.98 -1.96
C CYS A 352 17.37 -16.04 -2.63
N ILE A 353 16.84 -15.15 -3.45
CA ILE A 353 17.57 -14.03 -4.01
C ILE A 353 17.27 -12.79 -3.16
N GLY A 354 18.33 -12.17 -2.62
CA GLY A 354 18.30 -10.83 -2.08
C GLY A 354 18.72 -9.82 -3.16
N GLU A 355 17.92 -8.76 -3.32
CA GLU A 355 18.22 -7.65 -4.21
C GLU A 355 18.48 -6.40 -3.38
N ASN A 356 19.64 -5.74 -3.59
CA ASN A 356 19.99 -4.51 -2.91
C ASN A 356 20.17 -3.39 -3.95
N TYR A 357 19.35 -2.35 -3.80
CA TYR A 357 19.38 -1.15 -4.61
C TYR A 357 20.07 -0.03 -3.83
N GLY A 358 21.31 0.30 -4.18
CA GLY A 358 22.05 1.45 -3.63
C GLY A 358 22.12 2.61 -4.63
N GLU A 359 22.59 3.78 -4.19
CA GLU A 359 22.84 4.90 -5.11
C GLU A 359 23.83 4.49 -6.20
N GLY A 360 23.33 4.25 -7.43
CA GLY A 360 24.13 3.87 -8.61
C GLY A 360 24.64 2.44 -8.63
N SER A 361 24.09 1.53 -7.78
CA SER A 361 24.45 0.11 -7.81
C SER A 361 23.23 -0.79 -7.58
N HIS A 362 23.10 -1.84 -8.41
CA HIS A 362 22.17 -2.94 -8.20
C HIS A 362 23.01 -4.20 -7.97
N THR A 363 22.90 -4.80 -6.79
CA THR A 363 23.63 -6.03 -6.43
C THR A 363 22.65 -7.10 -5.99
N ILE A 364 23.04 -8.36 -6.17
CA ILE A 364 22.23 -9.50 -5.75
C ILE A 364 23.07 -10.44 -4.84
N GLU A 365 22.35 -11.10 -3.95
CA GLU A 365 22.89 -12.13 -3.09
C GLU A 365 22.06 -13.40 -3.23
N LEU A 366 22.72 -14.57 -3.29
CA LEU A 366 22.04 -15.84 -3.09
C LEU A 366 22.13 -16.21 -1.61
N ILE A 367 20.98 -16.21 -0.93
CA ILE A 367 20.90 -16.40 0.52
C ILE A 367 20.35 -17.80 0.79
N LYS A 368 21.21 -18.69 1.28
CA LYS A 368 20.78 -20.02 1.72
C LYS A 368 20.29 -19.95 3.16
N LEU A 369 19.08 -20.40 3.39
CA LEU A 369 18.43 -20.44 4.69
C LEU A 369 18.55 -21.85 5.29
N VAL A 370 19.50 -22.02 6.18
CA VAL A 370 19.83 -23.33 6.79
C VAL A 370 18.98 -23.55 8.03
N LYS A 371 18.12 -24.58 8.01
CA LYS A 371 17.30 -24.97 9.15
C LYS A 371 18.20 -25.41 10.33
N THR A 372 18.15 -24.63 11.41
CA THR A 372 19.02 -24.83 12.59
C THR A 372 18.15 -24.91 13.84
N PRO A 373 18.38 -25.91 14.74
CA PRO A 373 17.71 -25.93 16.03
C PRO A 373 17.96 -24.63 16.80
N TYR A 374 16.88 -24.04 17.33
CA TYR A 374 17.03 -22.89 18.23
C TYR A 374 17.79 -23.34 19.48
N ASP A 375 18.90 -22.65 19.80
CA ASP A 375 19.66 -22.91 21.01
C ASP A 375 19.20 -22.01 22.15
N PRO A 376 18.40 -22.51 23.12
CA PRO A 376 17.95 -21.71 24.25
C PRO A 376 19.10 -21.31 25.20
N ASN A 377 20.31 -21.81 25.00
CA ASN A 377 21.50 -21.41 25.76
C ASN A 377 22.18 -20.17 25.15
N THR A 378 21.80 -19.74 23.94
CA THR A 378 22.09 -18.39 23.49
C THR A 378 21.14 -17.44 24.24
N LYS A 379 21.45 -17.16 25.50
CA LYS A 379 20.60 -16.48 26.48
C LYS A 379 20.44 -14.99 26.14
N ARG A 380 19.70 -14.68 25.07
CA ARG A 380 19.18 -13.34 24.92
C ARG A 380 17.78 -13.26 25.57
N GLU A 381 17.55 -12.25 26.37
CA GLU A 381 16.21 -11.95 26.91
C GLU A 381 15.31 -11.47 25.76
N VAL A 382 14.08 -11.99 25.70
CA VAL A 382 13.16 -11.68 24.60
C VAL A 382 12.25 -10.52 24.99
N ILE A 383 12.24 -9.49 24.14
CA ILE A 383 11.35 -8.32 24.21
C ILE A 383 10.27 -8.51 23.14
N THR A 384 9.02 -8.56 23.54
CA THR A 384 7.91 -8.79 22.62
C THR A 384 7.38 -7.47 22.06
N VAL A 385 7.21 -7.40 20.73
CA VAL A 385 6.70 -6.24 19.99
C VAL A 385 5.42 -6.65 19.28
N ALA A 386 4.27 -6.11 19.70
CA ALA A 386 2.98 -6.38 19.07
C ALA A 386 2.67 -5.38 17.95
N CYS A 387 2.21 -5.85 16.80
CA CYS A 387 1.75 -5.03 15.69
C CYS A 387 0.45 -5.56 15.05
N MET A 388 -0.17 -4.73 14.23
CA MET A 388 -1.34 -5.06 13.38
C MET A 388 -0.99 -4.85 11.91
N GLY A 389 -0.07 -5.63 11.40
CA GLY A 389 0.57 -5.52 10.10
C GLY A 389 2.05 -5.15 10.27
N LEU A 390 2.85 -5.74 9.42
CA LEU A 390 4.29 -5.55 9.42
C LEU A 390 4.64 -4.35 8.52
N ASP A 391 4.83 -3.18 9.11
CA ASP A 391 5.42 -2.09 8.35
C ASP A 391 6.92 -2.31 8.14
N TYR A 392 7.41 -1.88 6.98
CA TYR A 392 8.79 -2.07 6.54
C TYR A 392 9.81 -1.53 7.55
N ARG A 393 9.60 -0.29 8.04
CA ARG A 393 10.59 0.37 8.92
C ARG A 393 10.70 -0.28 10.30
N THR A 394 9.56 -0.61 10.92
CA THR A 394 9.59 -1.34 12.21
C THR A 394 10.31 -2.68 12.05
N LYS A 395 10.05 -3.39 10.95
CA LYS A 395 10.70 -4.66 10.65
C LYS A 395 12.22 -4.48 10.51
N GLN A 396 12.69 -3.54 9.71
CA GLN A 396 14.12 -3.24 9.54
C GLN A 396 14.79 -2.92 10.87
N ARG A 397 14.20 -2.05 11.66
CA ARG A 397 14.73 -1.65 12.96
C ARG A 397 14.83 -2.83 13.94
N VAL A 398 13.83 -3.72 13.96
CA VAL A 398 13.86 -4.95 14.79
C VAL A 398 14.98 -5.90 14.34
N ILE A 399 15.12 -6.11 13.03
CA ILE A 399 16.20 -6.95 12.47
C ILE A 399 17.57 -6.36 12.83
N GLU A 400 17.74 -5.06 12.66
CA GLU A 400 18.99 -4.37 12.96
C GLU A 400 19.32 -4.42 14.45
N PHE A 401 18.33 -4.19 15.32
CA PHE A 401 18.47 -4.38 16.75
C PHE A 401 18.93 -5.80 17.09
N ASN A 402 18.30 -6.82 16.51
CA ASN A 402 18.62 -8.22 16.76
C ASN A 402 20.02 -8.60 16.26
N LYS A 403 20.50 -8.02 15.16
CA LYS A 403 21.87 -8.23 14.66
C LYS A 403 22.93 -7.59 15.56
N LYS A 404 22.66 -6.42 16.12
CA LYS A 404 23.61 -5.64 16.93
C LYS A 404 23.62 -6.03 18.42
N ASN A 405 22.49 -6.49 18.97
CA ASN A 405 22.34 -6.71 20.40
C ASN A 405 22.60 -8.18 20.78
N THR A 406 23.50 -8.38 21.73
CA THR A 406 23.91 -9.74 22.19
C THR A 406 23.21 -10.20 23.48
N GLU A 407 22.56 -9.26 24.21
CA GLU A 407 21.89 -9.55 25.48
C GLU A 407 20.37 -9.68 25.33
N TYR A 408 19.80 -8.93 24.38
CA TYR A 408 18.37 -8.88 24.13
C TYR A 408 18.06 -9.25 22.68
N ARG A 409 16.86 -9.78 22.47
CA ARG A 409 16.27 -10.03 21.16
C ARG A 409 14.85 -9.48 21.13
N MET A 410 14.47 -8.76 20.08
CA MET A 410 13.07 -8.39 19.83
C MET A 410 12.39 -9.47 19.00
N ARG A 411 11.18 -9.85 19.44
CA ARG A 411 10.28 -10.74 18.73
C ARG A 411 9.05 -9.94 18.32
N LEU A 412 8.83 -9.85 17.02
CA LEU A 412 7.66 -9.17 16.46
C LEU A 412 6.50 -10.17 16.35
N VAL A 413 5.35 -9.80 16.91
CA VAL A 413 4.12 -10.59 16.86
C VAL A 413 3.08 -9.81 16.07
N ASP A 414 2.81 -10.27 14.85
CA ASP A 414 1.81 -9.67 13.98
C ASP A 414 0.43 -10.28 14.25
N TYR A 415 -0.45 -9.50 14.85
CA TYR A 415 -1.81 -9.91 15.13
C TYR A 415 -2.74 -9.77 13.93
N SER A 416 -2.36 -9.08 12.85
CA SER A 416 -3.18 -8.98 11.64
C SER A 416 -3.43 -10.33 10.98
N GLN A 417 -2.58 -11.33 11.21
CA GLN A 417 -2.73 -12.72 10.76
C GLN A 417 -4.05 -13.38 11.23
N TYR A 418 -4.67 -12.87 12.28
CA TYR A 418 -5.95 -13.36 12.79
C TYR A 418 -7.16 -12.70 12.11
N ASN A 419 -6.95 -11.63 11.34
CA ASN A 419 -8.01 -10.98 10.58
C ASN A 419 -8.49 -11.89 9.44
N THR A 420 -9.77 -11.73 9.08
CA THR A 420 -10.38 -12.44 7.95
C THR A 420 -11.02 -11.42 7.01
N GLY A 421 -11.43 -11.85 5.82
CA GLY A 421 -12.15 -10.97 4.89
C GLY A 421 -13.46 -10.42 5.47
N ASP A 422 -14.07 -11.16 6.41
CA ASP A 422 -15.34 -10.79 7.05
C ASP A 422 -15.15 -10.08 8.41
N ASP A 423 -13.96 -10.19 9.04
CA ASP A 423 -13.63 -9.58 10.33
C ASP A 423 -12.19 -9.07 10.36
N ASN A 424 -12.03 -7.79 10.09
CA ASN A 424 -10.72 -7.10 10.13
C ASN A 424 -10.31 -6.66 11.54
N THR A 425 -11.09 -6.97 12.58
CA THR A 425 -10.83 -6.64 13.99
C THR A 425 -10.45 -7.86 14.85
N ALA A 426 -10.44 -9.05 14.27
CA ALA A 426 -10.13 -10.30 14.98
C ALA A 426 -8.72 -10.28 15.60
N GLY A 427 -7.75 -9.65 14.93
CA GLY A 427 -6.39 -9.45 15.44
C GLY A 427 -6.35 -8.63 16.73
N VAL A 428 -7.03 -7.48 16.76
CA VAL A 428 -7.12 -6.65 17.99
C VAL A 428 -7.85 -7.40 19.10
N THR A 429 -8.90 -8.14 18.77
CA THR A 429 -9.65 -8.97 19.73
C THR A 429 -8.74 -10.05 20.34
N LYS A 430 -7.88 -10.66 19.54
CA LYS A 430 -6.88 -11.64 19.99
C LYS A 430 -5.87 -10.99 20.93
N LEU A 431 -5.28 -9.83 20.54
CA LEU A 431 -4.37 -9.07 21.40
C LEU A 431 -5.02 -8.71 22.74
N ASN A 432 -6.26 -8.19 22.71
CA ASN A 432 -7.00 -7.86 23.92
C ASN A 432 -7.20 -9.07 24.85
N THR A 433 -7.50 -10.24 24.27
CA THR A 433 -7.65 -11.50 25.04
C THR A 433 -6.34 -11.90 25.71
N GLU A 434 -5.21 -11.76 25.04
CA GLU A 434 -3.89 -12.08 25.61
C GLU A 434 -3.49 -11.10 26.70
N ILE A 435 -3.76 -9.80 26.52
CA ILE A 435 -3.55 -8.78 27.56
C ILE A 435 -4.36 -9.11 28.82
N ILE A 436 -5.63 -9.49 28.68
CA ILE A 436 -6.51 -9.89 29.80
C ILE A 436 -5.98 -11.18 30.46
N ALA A 437 -5.43 -12.09 29.71
CA ALA A 437 -4.80 -13.31 30.23
C ALA A 437 -3.45 -13.08 30.91
N GLY A 438 -2.92 -11.85 30.87
CA GLY A 438 -1.64 -11.47 31.48
C GLY A 438 -0.44 -11.59 30.54
N HIS A 439 -0.65 -11.96 29.27
CA HIS A 439 0.39 -11.99 28.24
C HIS A 439 0.47 -10.61 27.56
N ILE A 440 1.11 -9.67 28.24
CA ILE A 440 1.17 -8.28 27.79
C ILE A 440 2.46 -8.08 27.02
N PRO A 441 2.44 -7.64 25.74
CA PRO A 441 3.64 -7.29 25.00
C PRO A 441 4.45 -6.19 25.67
N ASP A 442 5.76 -6.13 25.42
CA ASP A 442 6.63 -5.09 25.96
C ASP A 442 6.50 -3.77 25.19
N ILE A 443 6.36 -3.84 23.88
CA ILE A 443 6.21 -2.70 22.98
C ILE A 443 4.95 -2.93 22.13
N PHE A 444 4.23 -1.85 21.85
CA PHE A 444 3.10 -1.81 20.91
C PHE A 444 3.48 -0.90 19.73
N VAL A 445 3.42 -1.42 18.51
CA VAL A 445 3.38 -0.62 17.29
C VAL A 445 1.94 -0.14 17.12
N ILE A 446 1.74 1.16 17.20
CA ILE A 446 0.39 1.74 17.25
C ILE A 446 -0.32 1.54 15.91
N ASN A 447 -1.54 1.05 16.00
CA ASN A 447 -2.47 0.93 14.88
C ASN A 447 -3.79 1.62 15.27
N PRO A 448 -4.49 2.29 14.34
CA PRO A 448 -5.75 2.99 14.62
C PRO A 448 -6.84 2.12 15.29
N GLN A 449 -6.80 0.80 15.11
CA GLN A 449 -7.75 -0.13 15.71
C GLN A 449 -7.44 -0.46 17.17
N MET A 450 -6.22 -0.16 17.67
CA MET A 450 -5.83 -0.43 19.05
C MET A 450 -6.52 0.55 20.02
N PRO A 451 -7.18 0.07 21.08
CA PRO A 451 -7.86 0.94 22.03
C PRO A 451 -6.88 1.54 23.05
N ILE A 452 -6.00 2.44 22.60
CA ILE A 452 -4.91 3.02 23.40
C ILE A 452 -5.42 3.72 24.66
N THR A 453 -6.54 4.42 24.56
CA THR A 453 -7.18 5.08 25.73
C THR A 453 -7.59 4.06 26.80
N GLN A 454 -8.08 2.90 26.41
CA GLN A 454 -8.43 1.83 27.35
C GLN A 454 -7.18 1.18 27.94
N TYR A 455 -6.14 0.95 27.13
CA TYR A 455 -4.88 0.39 27.62
C TYR A 455 -4.22 1.31 28.65
N SER A 456 -4.22 2.62 28.41
CA SER A 456 -3.70 3.62 29.38
C SER A 456 -4.55 3.68 30.65
N GLY A 457 -5.89 3.72 30.53
CA GLY A 457 -6.83 3.73 31.65
C GLY A 457 -6.70 2.51 32.57
N LYS A 458 -6.46 1.32 31.98
CA LYS A 458 -6.22 0.04 32.70
C LYS A 458 -4.79 -0.12 33.21
N GLY A 459 -3.92 0.89 33.02
CA GLY A 459 -2.53 0.85 33.45
C GLY A 459 -1.69 -0.21 32.73
N VAL A 460 -2.04 -0.54 31.47
CA VAL A 460 -1.25 -1.41 30.60
C VAL A 460 -0.05 -0.65 30.04
N LEU A 461 -0.22 0.64 29.71
CA LEU A 461 0.81 1.45 29.10
C LEU A 461 1.59 2.27 30.14
N GLU A 462 2.84 2.54 29.84
CA GLU A 462 3.77 3.36 30.60
C GLU A 462 3.64 4.84 30.23
N ASP A 463 3.77 5.73 31.21
CA ASP A 463 3.88 7.15 30.94
C ASP A 463 5.26 7.48 30.35
N LEU A 464 5.29 7.92 29.11
CA LEU A 464 6.52 8.23 28.37
C LEU A 464 7.04 9.65 28.64
N THR A 465 6.27 10.51 29.30
CA THR A 465 6.67 11.89 29.60
C THR A 465 8.03 11.98 30.31
N PRO A 466 8.30 11.19 31.39
CA PRO A 466 9.59 11.25 32.05
C PRO A 466 10.78 10.82 31.19
N TYR A 467 10.54 9.85 30.27
CA TYR A 467 11.57 9.37 29.36
C TYR A 467 11.91 10.40 28.29
N MET A 468 10.89 11.04 27.70
CA MET A 468 11.09 12.12 26.74
C MET A 468 11.80 13.34 27.36
N GLU A 469 11.37 13.78 28.54
CA GLU A 469 12.01 14.89 29.25
C GLU A 469 13.47 14.59 29.62
N ARG A 470 13.77 13.35 30.00
CA ARG A 470 15.12 12.92 30.37
C ARG A 470 16.09 12.96 29.19
N ASP A 471 15.65 12.43 28.02
CA ASP A 471 16.54 12.17 26.90
C ASP A 471 16.57 13.31 25.87
N PHE A 472 15.50 14.09 25.75
CA PHE A 472 15.38 15.15 24.73
C PHE A 472 15.14 16.55 25.35
N GLY A 473 14.62 16.62 26.58
CA GLY A 473 14.20 17.88 27.17
C GLY A 473 12.75 18.26 26.89
N LYS A 474 12.22 19.23 27.66
CA LYS A 474 10.80 19.60 27.65
C LYS A 474 10.34 20.27 26.34
N ASP A 475 11.24 20.98 25.67
CA ASP A 475 10.90 21.84 24.53
C ASP A 475 11.35 21.24 23.18
N ALA A 476 11.75 19.96 23.16
CA ALA A 476 12.30 19.30 22.00
C ALA A 476 11.28 18.98 20.89
N PHE A 477 10.00 18.98 21.23
CA PHE A 477 8.95 18.51 20.32
C PHE A 477 7.90 19.59 20.03
N VAL A 478 7.12 19.36 18.97
CA VAL A 478 5.99 20.20 18.58
C VAL A 478 4.85 19.97 19.57
N GLU A 479 4.77 20.82 20.59
CA GLU A 479 3.81 20.68 21.70
C GLU A 479 2.36 20.80 21.20
N ASP A 480 2.10 21.56 20.14
CA ASP A 480 0.77 21.65 19.55
C ASP A 480 0.23 20.31 19.04
N PHE A 481 1.11 19.38 18.69
CA PHE A 481 0.77 17.99 18.42
C PHE A 481 0.64 17.18 19.72
N TYR A 482 1.67 17.16 20.57
CA TYR A 482 1.71 16.30 21.75
C TYR A 482 0.64 16.64 22.79
N LYS A 483 0.20 17.91 22.91
CA LYS A 483 -0.92 18.28 23.80
C LYS A 483 -2.22 17.52 23.49
N THR A 484 -2.42 17.07 22.24
CA THR A 484 -3.61 16.31 21.83
C THR A 484 -3.57 14.84 22.23
N LEU A 485 -2.38 14.33 22.58
CA LEU A 485 -2.12 12.96 23.02
C LEU A 485 -2.04 12.83 24.55
N ARG A 486 -1.82 13.95 25.25
CA ARG A 486 -1.72 13.92 26.72
C ARG A 486 -3.07 13.70 27.35
N ASP A 487 -3.07 12.91 28.43
CA ASP A 487 -4.25 12.82 29.31
C ASP A 487 -4.41 14.09 30.21
N ASP A 488 -5.50 14.12 30.97
CA ASP A 488 -5.81 15.27 31.85
C ASP A 488 -4.76 15.50 32.96
N LYS A 489 -3.86 14.56 33.20
CA LYS A 489 -2.72 14.67 34.14
C LYS A 489 -1.41 15.06 33.45
N GLY A 490 -1.47 15.29 32.13
CA GLY A 490 -0.33 15.65 31.29
C GLY A 490 0.58 14.47 30.94
N ARG A 491 0.13 13.21 31.15
CA ARG A 491 0.89 12.00 30.84
C ARG A 491 0.74 11.64 29.37
N LEU A 492 1.79 11.06 28.80
CA LEU A 492 1.85 10.64 27.42
C LEU A 492 2.12 9.14 27.34
N TYR A 493 1.30 8.40 26.58
CA TYR A 493 1.37 6.94 26.49
C TYR A 493 1.80 6.43 25.12
N GLU A 494 1.94 7.31 24.13
CA GLU A 494 2.29 6.99 22.77
C GLU A 494 3.15 8.08 22.15
N ILE A 495 4.04 7.70 21.23
CA ILE A 495 4.93 8.60 20.50
C ILE A 495 4.88 8.31 19.00
N TYR A 496 5.10 9.35 18.20
CA TYR A 496 5.07 9.29 16.75
C TYR A 496 6.25 10.08 16.16
N PRO A 497 6.82 9.63 15.01
CA PRO A 497 7.89 10.37 14.34
C PRO A 497 7.35 11.59 13.59
N ASN A 498 6.13 11.49 13.07
CA ASN A 498 5.51 12.50 12.23
C ASN A 498 4.00 12.58 12.49
N PHE A 499 3.38 13.60 11.93
CA PHE A 499 1.94 13.79 11.97
C PHE A 499 1.46 14.48 10.68
N TYR A 500 0.17 14.42 10.42
CA TYR A 500 -0.49 15.23 9.41
C TYR A 500 -1.62 16.06 10.05
N ILE A 501 -1.99 17.14 9.38
CA ILE A 501 -3.08 18.01 9.79
C ILE A 501 -4.26 17.78 8.87
N LYS A 502 -5.38 17.34 9.43
CA LYS A 502 -6.64 17.17 8.71
C LYS A 502 -7.65 18.22 9.17
N THR A 503 -8.26 18.91 8.22
CA THR A 503 -9.22 20.00 8.50
C THR A 503 -10.16 20.20 7.30
N ALA A 504 -11.12 21.12 7.44
CA ALA A 504 -11.89 21.64 6.32
C ALA A 504 -11.58 23.13 6.13
N VAL A 505 -11.52 23.57 4.87
CA VAL A 505 -11.17 24.92 4.47
C VAL A 505 -12.25 25.52 3.58
N GLY A 506 -12.53 26.78 3.75
CA GLY A 506 -13.41 27.59 2.90
C GLY A 506 -12.84 28.99 2.72
N LEU A 507 -13.51 29.82 1.91
CA LEU A 507 -13.10 31.22 1.74
C LEU A 507 -13.48 32.05 2.96
N GLU A 508 -12.52 32.78 3.55
CA GLU A 508 -12.73 33.61 4.76
C GLU A 508 -13.94 34.55 4.62
N LYS A 509 -14.13 35.20 3.46
CA LYS A 509 -15.28 36.06 3.17
C LYS A 509 -16.65 35.36 3.32
N VAL A 510 -16.68 34.03 3.23
CA VAL A 510 -17.88 33.20 3.32
C VAL A 510 -18.00 32.59 4.73
N VAL A 511 -16.96 31.89 5.19
CA VAL A 511 -17.00 31.09 6.43
C VAL A 511 -16.53 31.89 7.68
N GLY A 512 -15.87 33.03 7.50
CA GLY A 512 -15.27 33.81 8.59
C GLY A 512 -13.85 33.37 8.90
N ASP A 513 -13.28 33.85 10.02
CA ASP A 513 -11.88 33.67 10.40
C ASP A 513 -11.58 32.30 11.07
N GLY A 514 -12.56 31.42 11.18
CA GLY A 514 -12.39 30.11 11.82
C GLY A 514 -12.28 30.11 13.33
N SER A 515 -12.54 31.22 14.00
CA SER A 515 -12.50 31.34 15.45
C SER A 515 -13.62 30.57 16.17
N SER A 516 -14.74 30.36 15.48
CA SER A 516 -15.89 29.58 15.94
C SER A 516 -16.58 28.98 14.70
N TRP A 517 -16.95 27.71 14.75
CA TRP A 517 -17.58 27.03 13.64
C TRP A 517 -18.62 26.01 14.12
N THR A 518 -19.89 26.42 14.10
CA THR A 518 -21.02 25.60 14.50
C THR A 518 -21.91 25.26 13.30
N PHE A 519 -22.88 24.35 13.47
CA PHE A 519 -23.91 24.11 12.44
C PHE A 519 -24.74 25.36 12.11
N THR A 520 -24.91 26.27 13.06
CA THR A 520 -25.57 27.55 12.81
C THR A 520 -24.71 28.44 11.93
N ASP A 521 -23.39 28.51 12.17
CA ASP A 521 -22.45 29.27 11.35
C ASP A 521 -22.38 28.70 9.92
N MET A 522 -22.35 27.37 9.79
CA MET A 522 -22.42 26.70 8.51
C MET A 522 -23.70 27.07 7.73
N LYS A 523 -24.87 26.98 8.38
CA LYS A 523 -26.15 27.34 7.73
C LYS A 523 -26.15 28.81 7.29
N ASN A 524 -25.60 29.72 8.11
CA ASN A 524 -25.47 31.13 7.76
C ASN A 524 -24.51 31.36 6.60
N ALA A 525 -23.40 30.63 6.55
CA ALA A 525 -22.42 30.68 5.46
C ALA A 525 -23.02 30.13 4.15
N MET A 526 -23.78 29.03 4.20
CA MET A 526 -24.49 28.50 3.03
C MET A 526 -25.46 29.52 2.42
N GLY A 527 -26.08 30.35 3.25
CA GLY A 527 -26.96 31.43 2.77
C GLY A 527 -26.24 32.55 1.97
N LYS A 528 -24.90 32.56 1.95
CA LYS A 528 -24.10 33.49 1.13
C LYS A 528 -23.71 32.92 -0.24
N LEU A 529 -23.94 31.63 -0.45
CA LEU A 529 -23.60 30.91 -1.68
C LEU A 529 -24.77 30.90 -2.68
N ARG A 530 -24.54 30.35 -3.86
CA ARG A 530 -25.57 30.17 -4.88
C ARG A 530 -26.61 29.15 -4.42
N ASP A 531 -27.83 29.31 -4.93
CA ASP A 531 -28.87 28.29 -4.71
C ASP A 531 -28.43 26.95 -5.27
N GLY A 532 -28.53 25.90 -4.44
CA GLY A 532 -28.11 24.56 -4.81
C GLY A 532 -26.62 24.22 -4.47
N ALA A 533 -25.88 25.18 -3.91
CA ALA A 533 -24.51 24.91 -3.44
C ALA A 533 -24.46 23.76 -2.42
N SER A 534 -23.41 22.98 -2.45
CA SER A 534 -23.17 21.89 -1.49
C SER A 534 -22.31 22.37 -0.31
N VAL A 535 -22.44 21.71 0.85
CA VAL A 535 -21.55 21.98 1.99
C VAL A 535 -20.15 21.43 1.72
N LEU A 536 -20.09 20.23 1.21
CA LEU A 536 -18.87 19.50 0.83
C LEU A 536 -18.98 19.09 -0.64
N PHE A 537 -17.96 18.39 -1.13
CA PHE A 537 -17.95 17.90 -2.50
C PHE A 537 -19.25 17.18 -2.86
N ASN A 538 -19.81 17.45 -4.03
CA ASN A 538 -21.10 16.91 -4.46
C ASN A 538 -21.10 15.38 -4.67
N ARG A 539 -19.91 14.73 -4.71
CA ARG A 539 -19.75 13.28 -4.76
C ARG A 539 -19.56 12.63 -3.37
N TYR A 540 -19.74 13.40 -2.31
CA TYR A 540 -19.79 12.86 -0.95
C TYR A 540 -21.07 12.05 -0.75
N ASN A 541 -20.92 10.79 -0.35
CA ASN A 541 -22.05 9.96 0.05
C ASN A 541 -22.26 9.98 1.57
N ARG A 542 -23.34 9.37 2.02
CA ARG A 542 -23.70 9.32 3.45
C ARG A 542 -22.64 8.59 4.27
N GLU A 543 -22.08 7.51 3.74
CA GLU A 543 -21.07 6.69 4.40
C GLU A 543 -19.81 7.52 4.68
N ARG A 544 -19.37 8.34 3.72
CA ARG A 544 -18.26 9.26 3.91
C ARG A 544 -18.62 10.38 4.90
N ALA A 545 -19.82 10.96 4.80
CA ALA A 545 -20.28 11.96 5.73
C ALA A 545 -20.36 11.44 7.19
N VAL A 546 -20.82 10.21 7.39
CA VAL A 546 -20.81 9.56 8.71
C VAL A 546 -19.38 9.43 9.24
N ARG A 547 -18.44 8.96 8.42
CA ARG A 547 -17.04 8.86 8.84
C ARG A 547 -16.48 10.19 9.31
N GLU A 548 -16.66 11.25 8.52
CA GLU A 548 -16.04 12.55 8.78
C GLU A 548 -16.72 13.32 9.92
N PHE A 549 -18.05 13.27 10.01
CA PHE A 549 -18.79 14.06 10.98
C PHE A 549 -19.14 13.31 12.27
N VAL A 550 -19.27 12.00 12.21
CA VAL A 550 -19.65 11.19 13.38
C VAL A 550 -18.40 10.53 13.97
N TYR A 551 -17.71 9.66 13.23
CA TYR A 551 -16.64 8.83 13.79
C TYR A 551 -15.43 9.65 14.20
N ASN A 552 -14.94 10.52 13.32
CA ASN A 552 -13.78 11.37 13.64
C ASN A 552 -14.06 12.34 14.79
N GLY A 553 -15.35 12.68 15.02
CA GLY A 553 -15.78 13.58 16.09
C GLY A 553 -16.22 12.89 17.39
N MET A 554 -16.36 11.56 17.41
CA MET A 554 -16.95 10.83 18.55
C MET A 554 -16.21 11.09 19.88
N GLY A 555 -14.89 11.23 19.84
CA GLY A 555 -14.08 11.48 21.03
C GLY A 555 -14.49 12.72 21.79
N SER A 556 -15.03 13.75 21.14
CA SER A 556 -15.50 14.98 21.78
C SER A 556 -16.79 14.79 22.61
N PHE A 557 -17.51 13.69 22.39
CA PHE A 557 -18.72 13.34 23.13
C PHE A 557 -18.47 12.36 24.29
N VAL A 558 -17.20 12.01 24.57
CA VAL A 558 -16.82 11.05 25.61
C VAL A 558 -15.76 11.65 26.52
N ASP A 559 -16.09 11.77 27.78
CA ASP A 559 -15.15 12.04 28.87
C ASP A 559 -14.76 10.70 29.54
N TRP A 560 -13.62 10.16 29.11
CA TRP A 560 -13.11 8.87 29.57
C TRP A 560 -12.74 8.90 31.07
N GLU A 561 -12.30 10.06 31.60
CA GLU A 561 -11.93 10.17 33.03
C GLU A 561 -13.18 10.14 33.94
N SER A 562 -14.19 10.92 33.60
CA SER A 562 -15.43 10.94 34.41
C SER A 562 -16.38 9.77 34.05
N GLY A 563 -16.20 9.13 32.91
CA GLY A 563 -17.11 8.11 32.36
C GLY A 563 -18.42 8.68 31.85
N LYS A 564 -18.44 9.96 31.53
CA LYS A 564 -19.64 10.64 31.01
C LYS A 564 -19.60 10.73 29.49
N CYS A 565 -20.76 10.59 28.91
CA CYS A 565 -20.99 10.82 27.48
C CYS A 565 -21.97 11.98 27.28
N SER A 566 -21.97 12.57 26.09
CA SER A 566 -22.85 13.68 25.69
C SER A 566 -23.44 13.47 24.29
N PHE A 567 -23.68 12.22 23.90
CA PHE A 567 -24.30 11.87 22.61
C PHE A 567 -25.78 12.28 22.51
N ASP A 568 -26.46 12.62 23.61
CA ASP A 568 -27.81 13.17 23.59
C ASP A 568 -27.86 14.71 23.54
N SER A 569 -26.70 15.33 23.26
CA SER A 569 -26.61 16.80 23.11
C SER A 569 -27.31 17.28 21.83
N PRO A 570 -27.81 18.54 21.82
CA PRO A 570 -28.36 19.15 20.60
C PRO A 570 -27.37 19.12 19.43
N GLU A 571 -26.08 19.27 19.70
CA GLU A 571 -25.02 19.24 18.69
C GLU A 571 -24.95 17.88 18.00
N PHE A 572 -24.94 16.78 18.74
CA PHE A 572 -24.88 15.43 18.14
C PHE A 572 -26.16 15.10 17.36
N ILE A 573 -27.32 15.56 17.84
CA ILE A 573 -28.59 15.45 17.15
C ILE A 573 -28.56 16.22 15.81
N ASP A 574 -27.96 17.43 15.78
CA ASP A 574 -27.77 18.22 14.55
C ASP A 574 -26.83 17.49 13.58
N ILE A 575 -25.74 16.83 14.07
CA ILE A 575 -24.87 15.99 13.24
C ILE A 575 -25.66 14.84 12.60
N LEU A 576 -26.43 14.08 13.38
CA LEU A 576 -27.24 12.97 12.86
C LEU A 576 -28.20 13.44 11.76
N ASN A 577 -28.91 14.55 11.99
CA ASN A 577 -29.83 15.13 11.01
C ASN A 577 -29.08 15.60 9.74
N PHE A 578 -27.90 16.15 9.90
CA PHE A 578 -27.10 16.62 8.77
C PHE A 578 -26.58 15.45 7.91
N VAL A 579 -25.97 14.43 8.50
CA VAL A 579 -25.45 13.30 7.72
C VAL A 579 -26.57 12.52 7.00
N LYS A 580 -27.80 12.51 7.54
CA LYS A 580 -28.98 11.94 6.87
C LYS A 580 -29.33 12.64 5.57
N THR A 581 -28.94 13.90 5.37
CA THR A 581 -29.25 14.66 4.14
C THR A 581 -28.43 14.17 2.94
N PHE A 582 -27.32 13.47 3.17
CA PHE A 582 -26.50 12.90 2.09
C PHE A 582 -27.15 11.64 1.52
N LYS A 583 -27.01 11.46 0.21
CA LYS A 583 -27.42 10.22 -0.47
C LYS A 583 -26.48 9.07 -0.06
N THR A 584 -26.97 7.85 -0.01
CA THR A 584 -26.12 6.64 0.11
C THR A 584 -25.32 6.44 -1.19
N GLY A 585 -24.28 5.62 -1.14
CA GLY A 585 -23.53 5.24 -2.35
C GLY A 585 -24.43 4.65 -3.43
N ASP A 586 -25.38 3.79 -3.06
CA ASP A 586 -26.37 3.19 -3.98
C ASP A 586 -27.32 4.25 -4.57
N GLU A 587 -27.78 5.21 -3.76
CA GLU A 587 -28.61 6.33 -4.22
C GLU A 587 -27.83 7.27 -5.15
N MET A 588 -26.54 7.50 -4.91
CA MET A 588 -25.66 8.26 -5.77
C MET A 588 -25.50 7.58 -7.13
N GLN A 589 -25.18 6.28 -7.13
CA GLN A 589 -25.02 5.50 -8.36
C GLN A 589 -26.32 5.43 -9.15
N SER A 590 -27.44 5.11 -8.51
CA SER A 590 -28.74 4.99 -9.20
C SER A 590 -29.29 6.31 -9.73
N SER A 591 -28.88 7.44 -9.16
CA SER A 591 -29.27 8.78 -9.64
C SER A 591 -28.37 9.33 -10.75
N GLY A 592 -27.30 8.61 -11.15
CA GLY A 592 -26.31 9.10 -12.11
C GLY A 592 -25.44 10.24 -11.57
N ALA A 593 -25.39 10.45 -10.26
CA ALA A 593 -24.62 11.54 -9.66
C ALA A 593 -23.11 11.40 -9.91
N TYR A 594 -22.63 10.18 -10.14
CA TYR A 594 -21.23 9.93 -10.50
C TYR A 594 -20.95 10.12 -12.01
N ASP A 595 -22.00 10.21 -12.84
CA ASP A 595 -21.89 10.41 -14.29
C ASP A 595 -21.84 11.92 -14.64
N GLU A 596 -22.12 12.81 -13.66
CA GLU A 596 -21.96 14.24 -13.86
C GLU A 596 -20.49 14.58 -14.12
N LYS A 597 -20.23 15.56 -14.99
CA LYS A 597 -18.88 16.03 -15.28
C LYS A 597 -18.18 16.39 -13.96
N TYR A 598 -16.98 15.84 -13.77
CA TYR A 598 -16.15 16.16 -12.62
C TYR A 598 -15.72 17.62 -12.68
N VAL A 599 -15.84 18.32 -11.58
CA VAL A 599 -15.35 19.70 -11.40
C VAL A 599 -14.57 19.71 -10.08
N GLU A 600 -13.34 20.15 -10.13
CA GLU A 600 -12.45 20.25 -8.98
C GLU A 600 -13.07 21.06 -7.83
N GLU A 601 -12.82 20.63 -6.58
CA GLU A 601 -13.42 21.25 -5.40
C GLU A 601 -13.05 22.73 -5.26
N TYR A 602 -11.80 23.09 -5.50
CA TYR A 602 -11.36 24.48 -5.44
C TYR A 602 -12.10 25.37 -6.49
N THR A 603 -12.35 24.85 -7.70
CA THR A 603 -13.16 25.56 -8.70
C THR A 603 -14.58 25.76 -8.21
N ARG A 604 -15.19 24.74 -7.61
CA ARG A 604 -16.55 24.84 -7.04
C ARG A 604 -16.62 25.86 -5.90
N ILE A 605 -15.60 25.89 -5.02
CA ILE A 605 -15.50 26.86 -3.91
C ILE A 605 -15.34 28.28 -4.47
N ASN A 606 -14.44 28.48 -5.42
CA ASN A 606 -14.21 29.76 -6.06
C ASN A 606 -15.46 30.31 -6.76
N ASN A 607 -16.28 29.43 -7.34
CA ASN A 607 -17.53 29.76 -7.99
C ASN A 607 -18.73 29.93 -7.05
N GLY A 608 -18.57 29.57 -5.76
CA GLY A 608 -19.65 29.60 -4.78
C GLY A 608 -20.65 28.44 -4.91
N ASP A 609 -20.25 27.33 -5.52
CA ASP A 609 -21.02 26.09 -5.67
C ASP A 609 -20.78 25.09 -4.57
N GLN A 610 -19.76 25.34 -3.71
CA GLN A 610 -19.36 24.52 -2.57
C GLN A 610 -18.85 25.39 -1.43
N LEU A 611 -19.16 25.02 -0.18
CA LEU A 611 -18.78 25.80 1.00
C LEU A 611 -17.39 25.45 1.51
N LEU A 612 -17.10 24.17 1.64
CA LEU A 612 -15.88 23.64 2.24
C LEU A 612 -15.29 22.54 1.37
N MET A 613 -13.98 22.44 1.36
CA MET A 613 -13.25 21.25 0.95
C MET A 613 -12.48 20.66 2.15
N GLU A 614 -12.30 19.35 2.12
CA GLU A 614 -11.51 18.63 3.10
C GLU A 614 -10.05 18.70 2.68
N GLU A 615 -9.17 19.01 3.63
CA GLU A 615 -7.74 19.10 3.39
C GLU A 615 -6.96 18.28 4.43
N THR A 616 -5.91 17.61 3.93
CA THR A 616 -4.97 16.86 4.76
C THR A 616 -3.56 17.24 4.34
N PHE A 617 -2.79 17.81 5.24
CA PHE A 617 -1.44 18.31 4.96
C PHE A 617 -0.39 17.41 5.60
N TYR A 618 0.45 16.82 4.78
CA TYR A 618 1.58 15.98 5.18
C TYR A 618 2.88 16.77 5.20
N ASP A 619 2.96 17.87 4.46
CA ASP A 619 4.12 18.75 4.44
C ASP A 619 3.74 20.24 4.31
N VAL A 620 4.75 21.11 4.48
CA VAL A 620 4.57 22.57 4.45
C VAL A 620 4.25 23.09 3.04
N ASN A 621 4.77 22.45 1.99
CA ASN A 621 4.52 22.88 0.61
C ASN A 621 3.12 22.46 0.15
N GLU A 622 2.64 21.28 0.59
CA GLU A 622 1.28 20.82 0.36
C GLU A 622 0.26 21.79 0.97
N PHE A 623 0.45 22.16 2.25
CA PHE A 623 -0.36 23.19 2.91
C PHE A 623 -0.45 24.48 2.08
N ARG A 624 0.66 24.92 1.47
CA ARG A 624 0.72 26.14 0.66
C ARG A 624 0.10 25.93 -0.73
N GLY A 625 0.49 24.86 -1.41
CA GLY A 625 0.06 24.56 -2.78
C GLY A 625 -1.46 24.40 -2.88
N GLU A 626 -2.04 23.56 -2.05
CA GLU A 626 -3.47 23.26 -2.09
C GLU A 626 -4.34 24.46 -1.67
N THR A 627 -3.89 25.24 -0.71
CA THR A 627 -4.74 26.23 -0.07
C THR A 627 -4.55 27.64 -0.62
N TYR A 628 -3.31 28.12 -0.76
CA TYR A 628 -3.07 29.52 -1.12
C TYR A 628 -2.99 29.76 -2.62
N TYR A 629 -2.63 28.72 -3.39
CA TYR A 629 -2.44 28.88 -4.83
C TYR A 629 -3.69 28.51 -5.66
N ARG A 630 -4.62 27.74 -5.09
CA ARG A 630 -5.84 27.31 -5.79
C ARG A 630 -7.08 28.11 -5.44
N LEU A 631 -7.15 28.68 -4.24
CA LEU A 631 -8.28 29.49 -3.83
C LEU A 631 -8.07 30.94 -4.25
N ASN A 632 -9.08 31.54 -4.88
CA ASN A 632 -9.04 32.92 -5.39
C ASN A 632 -9.28 33.99 -4.31
N ASP A 633 -9.29 33.63 -3.04
CA ASP A 633 -9.41 34.51 -1.89
C ASP A 633 -8.73 33.88 -0.67
N THR A 634 -8.68 34.62 0.46
CA THR A 634 -8.05 34.16 1.69
C THR A 634 -8.69 32.86 2.19
N PRO A 635 -7.91 31.78 2.36
CA PRO A 635 -8.40 30.53 2.93
C PRO A 635 -8.66 30.70 4.44
N SER A 636 -9.69 30.04 4.93
CA SER A 636 -9.98 29.95 6.36
C SER A 636 -10.17 28.48 6.77
N PHE A 637 -9.38 28.04 7.71
CA PHE A 637 -9.37 26.67 8.24
C PHE A 637 -10.37 26.58 9.40
N VAL A 638 -11.56 26.11 9.12
CA VAL A 638 -12.67 26.08 10.09
C VAL A 638 -12.87 24.71 10.72
N GLY A 639 -12.32 23.64 10.14
CA GLY A 639 -12.63 22.28 10.55
C GLY A 639 -14.04 21.86 10.14
N TYR A 640 -14.50 20.72 10.64
CA TYR A 640 -15.83 20.22 10.36
C TYR A 640 -16.86 20.94 11.24
N PRO A 641 -18.02 21.35 10.67
CA PRO A 641 -19.04 22.03 11.46
C PRO A 641 -19.66 21.10 12.49
N GLY A 642 -19.96 21.66 13.67
CA GLY A 642 -20.57 20.96 14.80
C GLY A 642 -19.58 20.42 15.81
N THR A 643 -18.40 20.01 15.39
CA THR A 643 -17.33 19.61 16.31
C THR A 643 -16.38 20.76 16.63
N GLY A 644 -16.33 21.79 15.77
CA GLY A 644 -15.38 22.89 15.86
C GLY A 644 -13.93 22.44 15.81
N SER A 645 -13.71 21.15 15.49
CA SER A 645 -12.44 20.46 15.67
C SER A 645 -11.63 20.48 14.39
N ARG A 646 -10.35 20.68 14.57
CA ARG A 646 -9.31 20.41 13.59
C ARG A 646 -8.52 19.22 14.14
N PHE A 647 -8.14 18.29 13.28
CA PHE A 647 -7.58 17.03 13.73
C PHE A 647 -6.11 16.92 13.40
N PHE A 648 -5.32 16.43 14.36
CA PHE A 648 -4.04 15.80 14.08
C PHE A 648 -4.24 14.30 14.02
N SER A 649 -3.47 13.64 13.16
CA SER A 649 -3.42 12.19 13.14
C SER A 649 -1.95 11.75 13.13
N GLY A 650 -1.61 10.82 13.99
CA GLY A 650 -0.30 10.18 13.93
C GLY A 650 -0.21 9.30 12.70
N TRP A 651 0.94 9.30 12.05
CA TRP A 651 1.22 8.42 10.92
C TRP A 651 1.56 6.99 11.40
N SER A 652 1.65 6.02 10.48
CA SER A 652 2.10 4.67 10.83
C SER A 652 3.52 4.68 11.42
N GLY A 653 3.80 3.80 12.39
CA GLY A 653 5.10 3.73 13.05
C GLY A 653 5.15 4.39 14.42
N GLY A 654 4.03 4.76 15.01
CA GLY A 654 3.94 5.18 16.40
C GLY A 654 4.13 4.01 17.37
N TYR A 655 4.64 4.31 18.56
CA TYR A 655 4.92 3.29 19.58
C TYR A 655 4.35 3.65 20.93
N ALA A 656 3.99 2.58 21.68
CA ALA A 656 3.73 2.65 23.11
C ALA A 656 4.55 1.59 23.85
N LEU A 657 4.85 1.87 25.12
CA LEU A 657 5.60 1.00 26.02
C LEU A 657 4.68 0.39 27.07
N SER A 658 4.86 -0.89 27.34
CA SER A 658 4.10 -1.55 28.42
C SER A 658 4.59 -1.14 29.82
N SER A 659 3.65 -0.77 30.67
CA SER A 659 3.95 -0.54 32.10
C SER A 659 4.42 -1.83 32.84
N LYS A 660 4.13 -3.01 32.23
CA LYS A 660 4.44 -4.33 32.80
C LYS A 660 5.76 -4.89 32.26
N SER A 661 6.36 -4.26 31.25
CA SER A 661 7.66 -4.69 30.75
C SER A 661 8.73 -4.64 31.84
N LYS A 662 9.55 -5.65 31.91
CA LYS A 662 10.76 -5.69 32.74
C LYS A 662 11.98 -5.10 32.02
N TYR A 663 11.84 -4.78 30.75
CA TYR A 663 12.89 -4.31 29.85
C TYR A 663 12.67 -2.86 29.42
N LYS A 664 12.01 -2.04 30.25
CA LYS A 664 11.56 -0.69 29.90
C LYS A 664 12.65 0.21 29.32
N ASP A 665 13.85 0.18 29.88
CA ASP A 665 14.95 1.03 29.40
C ASP A 665 15.42 0.59 28.00
N VAL A 666 15.57 -0.72 27.77
CA VAL A 666 15.97 -1.24 26.46
C VAL A 666 14.88 -1.04 25.42
N ALA A 667 13.61 -1.25 25.82
CA ALA A 667 12.47 -1.01 24.95
C ALA A 667 12.33 0.47 24.61
N TRP A 668 12.55 1.36 25.57
CA TRP A 668 12.58 2.81 25.35
C TRP A 668 13.73 3.20 24.41
N ASP A 669 14.94 2.69 24.64
CA ASP A 669 16.10 2.96 23.77
C ASP A 669 15.80 2.61 22.29
N PHE A 670 15.03 1.56 22.06
CA PHE A 670 14.58 1.20 20.72
C PHE A 670 13.52 2.17 20.17
N ILE A 671 12.44 2.44 20.93
CA ILE A 671 11.34 3.27 20.40
C ILE A 671 11.69 4.75 20.28
N LYS A 672 12.56 5.29 21.17
CA LYS A 672 12.93 6.72 21.14
C LYS A 672 13.69 7.14 19.88
N GLU A 673 14.30 6.20 19.17
CA GLU A 673 15.06 6.48 17.95
C GLU A 673 14.24 7.24 16.90
N ILE A 674 12.94 6.93 16.77
CA ILE A 674 12.03 7.65 15.85
C ILE A 674 11.85 9.13 16.19
N LEU A 675 12.25 9.55 17.40
CA LEU A 675 12.14 10.92 17.89
C LEU A 675 13.41 11.74 17.65
N THR A 676 14.49 11.11 17.19
CA THR A 676 15.77 11.79 16.92
C THR A 676 15.69 12.70 15.70
N GLU A 677 16.52 13.74 15.69
CA GLU A 677 16.65 14.63 14.53
C GLU A 677 17.11 13.87 13.28
N GLU A 678 18.06 12.93 13.43
CA GLU A 678 18.57 12.09 12.35
C GLU A 678 17.44 11.31 11.70
N TYR A 679 16.70 10.49 12.48
CA TYR A 679 15.60 9.69 11.96
C TYR A 679 14.53 10.52 11.25
N GLN A 680 14.09 11.64 11.86
CA GLN A 680 13.02 12.45 11.29
C GLN A 680 13.46 13.29 10.08
N THR A 681 14.75 13.62 9.98
CA THR A 681 15.31 14.27 8.78
C THR A 681 15.35 13.31 7.61
N GLU A 682 15.77 12.07 7.83
CA GLU A 682 15.81 11.02 6.80
C GLU A 682 14.40 10.64 6.32
N ASN A 683 13.42 10.69 7.21
CA ASN A 683 12.03 10.30 6.95
C ASN A 683 11.06 11.49 6.83
N ARG A 684 11.54 12.66 6.46
CA ARG A 684 10.78 13.92 6.42
C ARG A 684 9.61 13.94 5.42
N TRP A 685 9.59 13.00 4.47
CA TRP A 685 8.55 12.89 3.44
C TRP A 685 7.29 12.15 3.93
N ASP A 686 7.33 11.56 5.12
CA ASP A 686 6.22 10.76 5.64
C ASP A 686 5.18 11.59 6.41
N GLY A 687 5.43 12.86 6.61
CA GLY A 687 4.56 13.78 7.33
C GLY A 687 5.35 14.88 8.02
N LEU A 688 4.63 15.80 8.63
CA LEU A 688 5.22 16.87 9.43
C LEU A 688 5.96 16.27 10.65
N PRO A 689 7.25 16.56 10.85
CA PRO A 689 8.04 15.97 11.92
C PRO A 689 7.57 16.44 13.30
N THR A 690 7.57 15.52 14.27
CA THR A 690 7.24 15.86 15.66
C THR A 690 8.42 16.48 16.40
N ASN A 691 9.66 16.25 15.96
CA ASN A 691 10.85 16.92 16.48
C ASN A 691 10.85 18.37 16.04
N LYS A 692 10.91 19.28 17.01
CA LYS A 692 10.78 20.71 16.78
C LYS A 692 11.94 21.28 15.94
N ALA A 693 13.16 20.81 16.15
CA ALA A 693 14.32 21.29 15.38
C ALA A 693 14.16 20.92 13.89
N VAL A 694 13.72 19.72 13.58
CA VAL A 694 13.46 19.29 12.20
C VAL A 694 12.29 20.06 11.61
N PHE A 695 11.21 20.27 12.36
CA PHE A 695 10.08 21.08 11.93
C PHE A 695 10.48 22.52 11.58
N GLU A 696 11.25 23.18 12.46
CA GLU A 696 11.75 24.55 12.21
C GLU A 696 12.75 24.61 11.04
N ALA A 697 13.49 23.53 10.81
CA ALA A 697 14.34 23.41 9.62
C ALA A 697 13.51 23.39 8.33
N LEU A 698 12.39 22.63 8.29
CA LEU A 698 11.46 22.63 7.16
C LEU A 698 10.82 24.01 6.93
N ILE A 699 10.42 24.70 7.97
CA ILE A 699 9.90 26.08 7.86
C ILE A 699 10.99 27.01 7.27
N THR A 700 12.21 26.89 7.76
CA THR A 700 13.36 27.69 7.26
C THR A 700 13.64 27.38 5.78
N GLU A 701 13.64 26.10 5.43
CA GLU A 701 13.79 25.66 4.03
C GLU A 701 12.67 26.20 3.13
N ALA A 702 11.41 26.14 3.63
CA ALA A 702 10.27 26.67 2.90
C ALA A 702 10.35 28.20 2.69
N LYS A 703 10.93 28.94 3.61
CA LYS A 703 11.13 30.41 3.56
C LYS A 703 12.38 30.83 2.78
N THR A 704 13.29 29.89 2.52
CA THR A 704 14.54 30.20 1.83
C THR A 704 14.32 30.18 0.32
N PRO A 705 14.43 31.32 -0.39
CA PRO A 705 14.32 31.35 -1.83
C PRO A 705 15.55 30.66 -2.47
N ALA A 706 15.29 29.85 -3.48
CA ALA A 706 16.30 29.35 -4.40
C ALA A 706 16.22 30.15 -5.70
N TYR A 707 17.35 30.36 -6.38
CA TYR A 707 17.39 31.13 -7.61
C TYR A 707 18.07 30.32 -8.71
N ILE A 708 17.48 30.32 -9.89
CA ILE A 708 18.00 29.62 -11.06
C ILE A 708 19.09 30.49 -11.71
N ASP A 709 20.29 29.93 -11.88
CA ASP A 709 21.32 30.54 -12.78
C ASP A 709 20.89 30.27 -14.23
N PRO A 710 20.59 31.30 -15.01
CA PRO A 710 20.23 31.15 -16.42
C PRO A 710 21.25 30.34 -17.23
N ALA A 711 22.52 30.36 -16.85
CA ALA A 711 23.58 29.63 -17.55
C ALA A 711 23.52 28.09 -17.28
N GLU A 712 22.93 27.69 -16.16
CA GLU A 712 22.77 26.27 -15.77
C GLU A 712 21.39 25.68 -16.11
N SER A 713 20.38 26.56 -16.32
CA SER A 713 19.00 26.12 -16.50
C SER A 713 18.73 25.40 -17.83
N GLY A 714 19.58 25.63 -18.83
CA GLY A 714 19.31 25.13 -20.20
C GLY A 714 18.02 25.66 -20.85
N ASP A 715 17.28 26.51 -20.15
CA ASP A 715 16.02 27.09 -20.63
C ASP A 715 16.28 28.39 -21.38
N PRO A 716 15.97 28.47 -22.70
CA PRO A 716 16.15 29.69 -23.49
C PRO A 716 15.29 30.87 -22.99
N GLU A 717 14.29 30.66 -22.18
CA GLU A 717 13.46 31.72 -21.60
C GLU A 717 14.02 32.26 -20.27
N ALA A 718 14.90 31.54 -19.59
CA ALA A 718 15.54 31.98 -18.35
C ALA A 718 16.45 33.20 -18.55
N ASP A 719 16.98 33.36 -19.75
CA ASP A 719 17.89 34.46 -20.14
C ASP A 719 17.19 35.78 -20.56
N ARG A 720 15.83 35.80 -20.53
CA ARG A 720 15.11 37.02 -20.89
C ARG A 720 15.02 37.97 -19.70
N PRO A 721 15.46 39.25 -19.85
CA PRO A 721 15.19 40.25 -18.83
C PRO A 721 13.69 40.32 -18.54
N VAL A 722 13.32 40.42 -17.27
CA VAL A 722 11.91 40.64 -16.88
C VAL A 722 11.53 42.01 -17.40
N GLU A 723 10.97 42.11 -18.61
CA GLU A 723 10.30 43.32 -19.05
C GLU A 723 9.02 43.51 -18.18
N GLU A 724 8.96 44.69 -17.55
CA GLU A 724 7.74 45.10 -16.86
C GLU A 724 6.58 45.07 -17.84
N SER A 725 5.65 44.15 -17.57
CA SER A 725 4.30 44.07 -18.06
C SER A 725 4.04 44.19 -19.56
N GLY A 726 3.79 43.20 -20.17
CA GLY A 726 2.79 43.08 -21.25
C GLY A 726 1.97 41.88 -20.90
N THR A 727 0.68 42.07 -20.80
CA THR A 727 -0.32 40.99 -20.75
C THR A 727 0.13 39.88 -21.69
N ARG A 728 0.59 38.75 -21.14
CA ARG A 728 0.69 37.53 -21.92
C ARG A 728 -0.75 37.11 -22.26
N GLU A 729 -1.06 37.17 -23.52
CA GLU A 729 -2.25 36.53 -24.06
C GLU A 729 -2.19 35.06 -23.64
N ASN A 730 -3.30 34.60 -23.06
CA ASN A 730 -3.57 33.24 -22.72
C ASN A 730 -3.13 32.30 -23.83
N VAL A 731 -2.20 31.41 -23.55
CA VAL A 731 -2.08 30.16 -24.31
C VAL A 731 -3.36 29.37 -24.00
N ASN A 732 -4.18 29.31 -24.98
CA ASN A 732 -5.52 28.80 -25.02
C ASN A 732 -5.53 27.30 -24.65
N THR A 733 -5.95 26.96 -23.45
CA THR A 733 -6.49 25.63 -23.17
C THR A 733 -7.99 25.67 -23.48
N SER A 734 -8.33 25.95 -24.72
CA SER A 734 -9.73 25.94 -25.14
C SER A 734 -9.97 24.86 -26.17
N ASN A 735 -10.61 23.79 -25.72
CA ASN A 735 -11.53 23.05 -26.58
C ASN A 735 -12.58 22.28 -25.76
N ALA A 736 -13.10 22.86 -24.67
CA ALA A 736 -14.27 22.28 -23.98
C ALA A 736 -15.26 23.34 -23.44
N ALA A 737 -15.35 24.50 -24.05
CA ALA A 737 -16.25 25.58 -23.58
C ALA A 737 -17.11 26.14 -24.71
N GLU A 738 -17.71 25.31 -25.56
CA GLU A 738 -18.59 25.82 -26.63
C GLU A 738 -20.09 25.77 -26.32
N ASP A 739 -20.54 25.36 -25.13
CA ASP A 739 -22.01 25.32 -24.87
C ASP A 739 -22.45 25.88 -23.50
N MET A 740 -21.68 26.78 -22.88
CA MET A 740 -22.18 27.53 -21.72
C MET A 740 -22.14 29.03 -22.03
N GLU A 741 -23.33 29.71 -21.95
CA GLU A 741 -23.35 31.16 -21.91
C GLU A 741 -22.41 31.68 -20.83
N PRO A 742 -21.58 32.71 -21.10
CA PRO A 742 -20.59 33.18 -20.14
C PRO A 742 -21.31 33.82 -18.94
N ALA A 743 -21.46 33.10 -17.84
CA ALA A 743 -21.42 33.77 -16.55
C ALA A 743 -20.07 34.50 -16.51
N GLU A 744 -20.09 35.82 -16.26
CA GLU A 744 -18.90 36.66 -16.23
C GLU A 744 -17.74 35.89 -15.57
N ALA A 745 -16.74 35.52 -16.38
CA ALA A 745 -15.56 34.82 -15.94
C ALA A 745 -14.92 35.72 -14.87
N VAL A 746 -15.02 35.33 -13.63
CA VAL A 746 -14.18 35.87 -12.57
C VAL A 746 -12.77 35.49 -12.98
N ASP A 747 -11.96 36.50 -13.23
CA ASP A 747 -10.61 36.43 -13.76
C ASP A 747 -9.76 35.42 -12.95
N GLU A 748 -9.70 34.17 -13.39
CA GLU A 748 -8.87 33.09 -12.82
C GLU A 748 -7.37 33.45 -12.91
N GLY A 749 -7.03 34.47 -13.72
CA GLY A 749 -5.66 34.91 -13.93
C GLY A 749 -5.08 35.79 -12.83
N MET A 750 -5.87 36.41 -11.94
CA MET A 750 -5.31 37.45 -11.07
C MET A 750 -4.38 36.97 -9.97
N ARG A 751 -4.64 35.84 -9.30
CA ARG A 751 -3.72 35.30 -8.29
C ARG A 751 -2.59 34.48 -8.89
N TYR A 752 -2.85 33.72 -9.92
CA TYR A 752 -1.83 33.04 -10.70
C TYR A 752 -0.81 34.01 -11.30
N SER A 753 -1.24 35.19 -11.76
CA SER A 753 -0.34 36.21 -12.31
C SER A 753 0.43 36.99 -11.24
N GLU A 754 -0.10 37.15 -10.03
CA GLU A 754 0.63 37.81 -8.92
C GLU A 754 1.68 36.88 -8.28
N TYR A 755 1.38 35.56 -8.17
CA TYR A 755 2.33 34.57 -7.66
C TYR A 755 3.34 34.11 -8.72
N ASN A 756 3.07 34.20 -10.01
CA ASN A 756 4.04 33.93 -11.09
C ASN A 756 5.17 34.96 -11.23
N LYS A 757 5.18 35.98 -10.39
CA LYS A 757 6.30 36.97 -10.33
C LYS A 757 7.27 36.60 -9.22
N GLY A 758 7.90 35.41 -9.31
CA GLY A 758 9.00 35.07 -8.42
C GLY A 758 9.96 36.25 -8.25
N SER A 759 10.45 36.46 -7.03
CA SER A 759 11.39 37.53 -6.75
C SER A 759 12.67 37.36 -7.60
N VAL A 760 13.37 38.46 -7.85
CA VAL A 760 14.65 38.45 -8.56
C VAL A 760 15.72 38.86 -7.56
N ASN A 761 16.82 38.11 -7.47
CA ASN A 761 17.93 38.47 -6.59
C ASN A 761 18.80 39.63 -7.12
N GLU A 762 19.81 40.01 -6.34
CA GLU A 762 20.75 41.11 -6.71
C GLU A 762 21.50 40.86 -8.03
N LYS A 763 21.60 39.59 -8.48
CA LYS A 763 22.22 39.22 -9.76
C LYS A 763 21.24 39.23 -10.93
N GLY A 764 19.94 39.52 -10.67
CA GLY A 764 18.93 39.47 -11.69
C GLY A 764 18.38 38.04 -11.98
N TRP A 765 18.72 37.05 -11.14
CA TRP A 765 18.24 35.68 -11.29
C TRP A 765 16.84 35.53 -10.74
N LYS A 766 15.99 34.78 -11.44
CA LYS A 766 14.63 34.49 -11.00
C LYS A 766 14.63 33.48 -9.86
N GLU A 767 13.74 33.67 -8.91
CA GLU A 767 13.48 32.66 -7.87
C GLU A 767 13.04 31.35 -8.52
N ASP A 768 13.67 30.23 -8.07
CA ASP A 768 13.30 28.89 -8.48
C ASP A 768 12.05 28.45 -7.70
N PRO A 769 10.91 28.23 -8.36
CA PRO A 769 9.72 27.79 -7.67
C PRO A 769 9.87 26.33 -7.24
N LYS A 770 9.57 26.02 -5.99
CA LYS A 770 9.29 24.65 -5.58
C LYS A 770 8.04 24.22 -6.28
N THR A 771 8.08 23.11 -7.03
CA THR A 771 6.92 22.61 -7.76
C THR A 771 6.21 21.52 -6.94
N TYR A 772 4.90 21.66 -6.85
CA TYR A 772 4.03 20.66 -6.31
C TYR A 772 3.24 20.00 -7.44
N THR A 773 3.38 18.68 -7.61
CA THR A 773 2.70 17.91 -8.66
C THR A 773 1.59 17.10 -8.01
N TRP A 774 0.37 17.24 -8.51
CA TRP A 774 -0.73 16.37 -8.11
C TRP A 774 -1.33 15.66 -9.32
N MET A 775 -2.10 14.62 -9.02
CA MET A 775 -2.75 13.82 -10.06
C MET A 775 -3.74 14.68 -10.84
N SER A 776 -3.64 14.62 -12.15
CA SER A 776 -4.48 15.37 -13.07
C SER A 776 -5.91 14.87 -13.10
N ASP A 777 -6.77 15.71 -13.67
CA ASP A 777 -8.03 15.29 -14.24
C ASP A 777 -7.83 14.03 -15.11
N PRO A 778 -8.55 12.93 -14.84
CA PRO A 778 -8.44 11.69 -15.62
C PRO A 778 -8.74 11.87 -17.12
N ASP A 779 -9.37 12.98 -17.52
CA ASP A 779 -9.64 13.32 -18.92
C ASP A 779 -8.52 14.16 -19.57
N SER A 780 -7.49 14.59 -18.82
CA SER A 780 -6.36 15.32 -19.36
C SER A 780 -5.38 14.38 -20.08
N LYS A 781 -5.12 14.65 -21.34
CA LYS A 781 -4.15 13.90 -22.15
C LYS A 781 -2.68 14.14 -21.77
N GLU A 782 -2.42 15.09 -20.93
CA GLU A 782 -1.08 15.52 -20.51
C GLU A 782 -0.88 15.21 -19.05
N GLY A 783 -0.55 14.07 -18.62
CA GLY A 783 -0.35 13.65 -17.20
C GLY A 783 -0.09 14.81 -16.23
N GLY A 784 -0.33 14.75 -15.02
CA GLY A 784 -0.39 15.75 -13.96
C GLY A 784 0.23 17.15 -14.24
N TRP A 785 -0.34 18.15 -13.69
CA TRP A 785 0.19 19.51 -13.73
C TRP A 785 0.77 19.90 -12.38
N SER A 786 1.75 20.81 -12.39
CA SER A 786 2.43 21.26 -11.18
C SER A 786 2.11 22.75 -10.92
N VAL A 787 1.95 23.06 -9.64
CA VAL A 787 1.79 24.46 -9.20
C VAL A 787 3.14 24.98 -8.72
N PRO A 788 3.67 26.07 -9.27
CA PRO A 788 4.88 26.68 -8.77
C PRO A 788 4.64 27.31 -7.40
N VAL A 789 5.41 26.88 -6.39
CA VAL A 789 5.34 27.35 -5.01
C VAL A 789 6.64 28.09 -4.68
N PHE A 790 6.58 29.41 -4.55
CA PHE A 790 7.74 30.25 -4.20
C PHE A 790 8.04 30.24 -2.70
N ALA A 791 9.04 30.99 -2.25
CA ALA A 791 9.41 31.07 -0.84
C ALA A 791 8.22 31.44 0.07
N MET A 792 8.12 30.76 1.20
CA MET A 792 7.05 30.96 2.18
C MET A 792 7.09 32.33 2.82
N THR A 793 5.97 33.02 2.83
CA THR A 793 5.85 34.32 3.49
C THR A 793 5.65 34.18 5.01
N ASP A 794 5.95 35.25 5.77
CA ASP A 794 5.67 35.29 7.22
C ASP A 794 4.17 35.14 7.54
N ALA A 795 3.30 35.58 6.63
CA ALA A 795 1.85 35.46 6.81
C ALA A 795 1.39 34.02 6.66
N GLU A 796 1.90 33.28 5.69
CA GLU A 796 1.63 31.84 5.47
C GLU A 796 2.15 31.01 6.65
N GLU A 797 3.38 31.27 7.12
CA GLU A 797 3.92 30.63 8.33
C GLU A 797 3.03 30.89 9.55
N GLN A 798 2.60 32.13 9.75
CA GLN A 798 1.75 32.48 10.89
C GLN A 798 0.39 31.76 10.80
N THR A 799 -0.14 31.58 9.61
CA THR A 799 -1.40 30.84 9.41
C THR A 799 -1.23 29.37 9.74
N LEU A 800 -0.16 28.73 9.28
CA LEU A 800 0.15 27.34 9.64
C LEU A 800 0.31 27.17 11.16
N ARG A 801 1.07 28.04 11.80
CA ARG A 801 1.25 28.00 13.27
C ARG A 801 -0.06 28.24 14.01
N ASN A 802 -0.92 29.13 13.52
CA ASN A 802 -2.24 29.37 14.11
C ASN A 802 -3.16 28.15 13.94
N LEU A 803 -3.12 27.51 12.75
CA LEU A 803 -3.85 26.26 12.50
C LEU A 803 -3.41 25.19 13.52
N MET A 804 -2.11 24.92 13.63
CA MET A 804 -1.55 23.96 14.61
C MET A 804 -1.99 24.28 16.04
N LYS A 805 -1.86 25.52 16.43
CA LYS A 805 -2.21 25.99 17.79
C LYS A 805 -3.68 25.77 18.13
N ASN A 806 -4.55 25.85 17.13
CA ASN A 806 -6.00 25.71 17.28
C ASN A 806 -6.48 24.25 17.15
N ILE A 807 -5.60 23.28 16.93
CA ILE A 807 -6.00 21.87 16.85
C ILE A 807 -6.26 21.35 18.26
N THR A 808 -7.37 20.62 18.39
CA THR A 808 -7.91 20.22 19.70
C THR A 808 -8.00 18.71 19.89
N ALA A 809 -7.85 17.92 18.83
CA ALA A 809 -8.04 16.47 18.93
C ALA A 809 -7.04 15.68 18.09
N PHE A 810 -6.70 14.50 18.55
CA PHE A 810 -6.03 13.45 17.77
C PHE A 810 -7.08 12.51 17.19
N GLU A 811 -6.94 12.14 15.92
CA GLU A 811 -7.87 11.22 15.24
C GLU A 811 -7.70 9.81 15.82
N ARG A 812 -8.73 9.32 16.47
CA ARG A 812 -8.77 7.99 17.07
C ARG A 812 -10.01 7.23 16.60
N SER A 813 -9.85 5.94 16.38
CA SER A 813 -10.94 5.02 16.08
C SER A 813 -11.22 4.13 17.29
N ASP A 814 -12.46 4.14 17.78
CA ASP A 814 -12.93 3.14 18.75
C ASP A 814 -14.01 2.30 18.09
N THR A 815 -13.61 1.13 17.58
CA THR A 815 -14.49 0.26 16.80
C THR A 815 -15.70 -0.25 17.60
N SER A 816 -15.56 -0.42 18.92
CA SER A 816 -16.67 -0.85 19.77
C SER A 816 -17.69 0.28 19.97
N LEU A 817 -17.21 1.49 20.19
CA LEU A 817 -18.06 2.67 20.28
C LEU A 817 -18.72 2.97 18.93
N GLN A 818 -17.97 2.84 17.81
CA GLN A 818 -18.51 2.95 16.46
C GLN A 818 -19.65 1.97 16.22
N SER A 819 -19.49 0.69 16.60
CA SER A 819 -20.55 -0.31 16.45
C SER A 819 -21.81 0.07 17.21
N ILE A 820 -21.69 0.62 18.44
CA ILE A 820 -22.84 1.10 19.23
C ILE A 820 -23.56 2.24 18.49
N VAL A 821 -22.79 3.18 17.92
CA VAL A 821 -23.33 4.34 17.20
C VAL A 821 -23.99 3.88 15.91
N ASP A 822 -23.37 2.97 15.17
CA ASP A 822 -23.84 2.46 13.88
C ASP A 822 -25.21 1.76 13.99
N GLU A 823 -25.35 0.85 14.94
CA GLU A 823 -26.61 0.12 15.15
C GLU A 823 -27.80 1.09 15.34
N GLU A 824 -27.59 2.15 16.09
CA GLU A 824 -28.66 3.12 16.37
C GLU A 824 -28.85 4.12 15.21
N MET A 825 -27.77 4.51 14.52
CA MET A 825 -27.87 5.34 13.32
C MET A 825 -28.59 4.62 12.19
N GLN A 826 -28.36 3.33 11.99
CA GLN A 826 -29.09 2.54 10.99
C GLN A 826 -30.60 2.57 11.24
N ALA A 827 -31.04 2.43 12.51
CA ALA A 827 -32.45 2.52 12.87
C ALA A 827 -33.02 3.94 12.55
N PHE A 828 -32.22 4.99 12.78
CA PHE A 828 -32.60 6.37 12.42
C PHE A 828 -32.65 6.59 10.90
N PHE A 829 -31.65 6.12 10.15
CA PHE A 829 -31.62 6.27 8.70
C PHE A 829 -32.77 5.54 8.02
N ASN A 830 -33.16 4.37 8.54
CA ASN A 830 -34.30 3.59 8.09
C ASN A 830 -35.67 4.16 8.54
N GLY A 831 -35.67 5.29 9.26
CA GLY A 831 -36.90 5.95 9.73
C GLY A 831 -37.62 5.21 10.87
N GLN A 832 -36.96 4.26 11.53
CA GLN A 832 -37.54 3.50 12.68
C GLN A 832 -37.45 4.30 13.98
N LYS A 833 -36.52 5.27 14.05
CA LYS A 833 -36.31 6.19 15.19
C LYS A 833 -36.15 7.62 14.71
N THR A 834 -36.42 8.59 15.59
CA THR A 834 -36.03 9.99 15.39
C THR A 834 -34.55 10.16 15.73
N ALA A 835 -33.95 11.29 15.36
CA ALA A 835 -32.57 11.60 15.73
C ALA A 835 -32.38 11.65 17.25
N GLU A 836 -33.36 12.22 17.98
CA GLU A 836 -33.37 12.32 19.44
C GLU A 836 -33.47 10.94 20.12
N GLU A 837 -34.29 10.03 19.56
CA GLU A 837 -34.41 8.65 20.06
C GLU A 837 -33.12 7.86 19.83
N ALA A 838 -32.50 7.97 18.65
CA ALA A 838 -31.22 7.35 18.35
C ALA A 838 -30.12 7.90 19.26
N ALA A 839 -29.98 9.21 19.35
CA ALA A 839 -29.03 9.91 20.21
C ALA A 839 -29.13 9.48 21.68
N LYS A 840 -30.35 9.37 22.20
CA LYS A 840 -30.59 8.89 23.58
C LYS A 840 -30.20 7.41 23.79
N MET A 841 -30.42 6.57 22.81
CA MET A 841 -30.00 5.15 22.90
C MET A 841 -28.49 5.04 22.82
N ILE A 842 -27.84 5.77 21.89
CA ILE A 842 -26.38 5.88 21.79
C ILE A 842 -25.80 6.35 23.12
N GLN A 843 -26.34 7.45 23.68
CA GLN A 843 -25.95 7.98 24.99
C GLN A 843 -25.96 6.92 26.08
N SER A 844 -27.05 6.16 26.18
CA SER A 844 -27.21 5.13 27.20
C SER A 844 -26.19 3.99 27.04
N ARG A 845 -26.05 3.47 25.83
CA ARG A 845 -25.15 2.35 25.51
C ARG A 845 -23.69 2.74 25.60
N ALA A 846 -23.32 3.90 25.05
CA ALA A 846 -21.98 4.45 25.13
C ALA A 846 -21.56 4.72 26.59
N THR A 847 -22.47 5.26 27.44
CA THR A 847 -22.18 5.48 28.86
C THR A 847 -21.89 4.15 29.59
N ILE A 848 -22.65 3.09 29.32
CA ILE A 848 -22.38 1.76 29.88
C ILE A 848 -21.01 1.27 29.42
N TYR A 849 -20.76 1.28 28.12
CA TYR A 849 -19.49 0.85 27.52
C TYR A 849 -18.28 1.59 28.12
N VAL A 850 -18.33 2.93 28.16
CA VAL A 850 -17.24 3.76 28.69
C VAL A 850 -16.98 3.46 30.16
N ASN A 851 -18.03 3.23 30.97
CA ASN A 851 -17.82 2.89 32.38
C ASN A 851 -17.34 1.45 32.60
N GLU A 852 -17.61 0.52 31.69
CA GLU A 852 -17.04 -0.86 31.72
C GLU A 852 -15.55 -0.87 31.33
N GLN A 853 -15.09 0.14 30.63
CA GLN A 853 -13.68 0.28 30.24
C GLN A 853 -12.79 1.00 31.28
N LYS A 854 -13.38 1.59 32.32
CA LYS A 854 -12.67 2.13 33.48
C LYS A 854 -12.16 1.00 34.37
#